data_4cfb0ea4e1a048d696f30a3b9a053375
#
_entry.id   4cfb0ea4e1a048d696f30a3b9a053375
#
_cell.length_a   1.000
_cell.length_b   1.000
_cell.length_c   1.000
_cell.angle_alpha   90.00
_cell.angle_beta   90.00
_cell.angle_gamma   90.00
#
_symmetry.space_group_name_H-M   'P 1'
#
loop_
_entity.id
_entity.type
_entity.pdbx_description
1 polymer ?
#
loop_
_entity_poly.entity_id
_entity_poly.type
_entity_poly.pdbx_seq_one_letter_code
_entity_poly.pdbx_strand_id
1 'polypeptide(L)'
;MSDYVNVTELFGCDVFNDAVMEERLPKKVYKELKKTIEEGKELSLEVADVVAHEMKEWAIEKGATHYSHWFQPLTGVTAEKHDAFITAPKENGKVLMSFSGKELIKGESDASSFPSGGLRATFEARGYTAWDCTSPAFVRHDAAGGTLCIPTAFCSYTGEALDQKTPLLRSMGAINTQSLRLLRLFGNTTSKKVTPSVGAEQEYFLVDKEKWLQRKDLTYTGRTLFGAMPPKGQEMDDHYLGTIRQRISAYMKEVNEECWKLGVTAKTQHNEVAPAQHELAPIYAPVNIAADHNQIMMRILKKVASRHGMRCLLHEKPFAGVNGSGKHNNWSLTTDDGINLLDPGKTPHENIQFLLVLTCILKAVDTHADLLRESAADVGNDQRLGGNEAPPAVISVFLGEQLGDVLDQLISTGTATHSKKGSLLETGVKTLPDFMKDATDRNRTSPFAFTGNKFEFRMVGSRDSISECNVVLNTIAAEAFKEACDRLEAAEDFDMAVHDLIKEYAIDHQRIVFNGNGYAPEWAEEAKRRGLPNLPSMVDAIPALTTPKAVKLFEEFHVFTKTELESRAEIQYEIYAKAVNIEAKTMIDIATKQIIPAVIKYTTVLAGSINAVKAAGPIDVSVQMDLLEKCTALLKDTNSAMNRLSKVVAKVPEIPEGRERAVYCKDEVCKAMTELRTPVDELEMLVDKEMWPMPSYGDLIFEV
;
A
#
# COMPACT_ATOMS: atom_id res chain seq x y z
N MET A 1 -6.55 -35.14 13.10
CA MET A 1 -6.34 -34.40 14.36
C MET A 1 -5.85 -33.04 13.94
N SER A 2 -6.50 -31.95 14.37
CA SER A 2 -5.96 -30.61 14.11
C SER A 2 -4.67 -30.51 14.92
N ASP A 3 -3.52 -30.33 14.25
CA ASP A 3 -2.28 -30.07 14.95
C ASP A 3 -2.48 -28.77 15.75
N TYR A 4 -2.46 -28.92 17.07
CA TYR A 4 -2.56 -27.78 17.98
C TYR A 4 -1.29 -26.94 17.80
N VAL A 5 -1.47 -25.67 17.39
CA VAL A 5 -0.38 -24.72 17.25
C VAL A 5 -0.30 -23.91 18.55
N ASN A 6 0.80 -24.02 19.26
CA ASN A 6 1.09 -23.10 20.37
C ASN A 6 1.58 -21.76 19.82
N VAL A 7 0.67 -20.81 19.68
CA VAL A 7 0.97 -19.49 19.10
C VAL A 7 2.05 -18.75 19.89
N THR A 8 2.10 -18.90 21.21
CA THR A 8 3.09 -18.20 22.05
C THR A 8 4.51 -18.70 21.85
N GLU A 9 4.69 -19.98 21.50
CA GLU A 9 5.99 -20.55 21.16
C GLU A 9 6.36 -20.31 19.69
N LEU A 10 5.34 -20.24 18.82
CA LEU A 10 5.51 -20.03 17.39
C LEU A 10 5.89 -18.58 17.06
N PHE A 11 5.32 -17.61 17.81
CA PHE A 11 5.46 -16.19 17.48
C PHE A 11 6.92 -15.73 17.58
N GLY A 12 7.44 -15.21 16.46
CA GLY A 12 8.81 -14.70 16.38
C GLY A 12 9.90 -15.78 16.47
N CYS A 13 9.56 -17.07 16.35
CA CYS A 13 10.54 -18.15 16.45
C CYS A 13 11.66 -18.07 15.41
N ASP A 14 11.41 -17.43 14.25
CA ASP A 14 12.37 -17.25 13.18
C ASP A 14 12.84 -15.76 13.08
N VAL A 15 12.76 -15.01 14.18
CA VAL A 15 13.21 -13.61 14.26
C VAL A 15 14.33 -13.47 15.28
N PHE A 16 15.43 -12.80 14.87
CA PHE A 16 16.52 -12.39 15.77
C PHE A 16 16.07 -11.16 16.56
N ASN A 17 15.11 -11.35 17.44
CA ASN A 17 14.45 -10.32 18.23
C ASN A 17 15.21 -9.97 19.51
N ASP A 18 14.67 -9.04 20.27
CA ASP A 18 15.28 -8.52 21.50
C ASP A 18 15.58 -9.63 22.52
N ALA A 19 14.66 -10.59 22.69
CA ALA A 19 14.83 -11.72 23.61
C ALA A 19 15.98 -12.65 23.17
N VAL A 20 16.09 -12.92 21.88
CA VAL A 20 17.19 -13.71 21.30
C VAL A 20 18.51 -12.97 21.43
N MET A 21 18.52 -11.65 21.21
CA MET A 21 19.72 -10.83 21.39
C MET A 21 20.17 -10.80 22.86
N GLU A 22 19.25 -10.66 23.81
CA GLU A 22 19.57 -10.67 25.26
C GLU A 22 20.13 -12.02 25.71
N GLU A 23 19.61 -13.12 25.20
CA GLU A 23 20.06 -14.48 25.53
C GLU A 23 21.46 -14.76 24.98
N ARG A 24 21.74 -14.36 23.72
CA ARG A 24 22.94 -14.78 22.97
C ARG A 24 24.10 -13.82 23.08
N LEU A 25 23.82 -12.52 23.12
CA LEU A 25 24.89 -11.51 23.12
C LEU A 25 25.51 -11.37 24.52
N PRO A 26 26.84 -11.18 24.61
CA PRO A 26 27.47 -10.76 25.85
C PRO A 26 26.78 -9.50 26.41
N LYS A 27 26.49 -9.46 27.70
CA LYS A 27 25.74 -8.37 28.36
C LYS A 27 26.22 -6.96 28.00
N LYS A 28 27.53 -6.76 27.81
CA LYS A 28 28.11 -5.47 27.42
C LYS A 28 27.69 -5.11 25.98
N VAL A 29 27.83 -6.04 25.05
CA VAL A 29 27.49 -5.87 23.63
C VAL A 29 25.99 -5.61 23.47
N TYR A 30 25.14 -6.39 24.15
CA TYR A 30 23.70 -6.19 24.14
C TYR A 30 23.33 -4.77 24.60
N LYS A 31 23.90 -4.31 25.74
CA LYS A 31 23.64 -2.94 26.24
C LYS A 31 24.11 -1.85 25.27
N GLU A 32 25.25 -2.02 24.62
CA GLU A 32 25.76 -1.06 23.65
C GLU A 32 24.88 -1.03 22.39
N LEU A 33 24.44 -2.20 21.90
CA LEU A 33 23.50 -2.29 20.77
C LEU A 33 22.17 -1.62 21.11
N LYS A 34 21.57 -1.91 22.28
CA LYS A 34 20.35 -1.26 22.74
C LYS A 34 20.49 0.25 22.81
N LYS A 35 21.58 0.73 23.36
CA LYS A 35 21.86 2.16 23.43
C LYS A 35 22.00 2.79 22.04
N THR A 36 22.63 2.09 21.09
CA THR A 36 22.72 2.54 19.69
C THR A 36 21.34 2.67 19.06
N ILE A 37 20.47 1.69 19.26
CA ILE A 37 19.09 1.68 18.75
C ILE A 37 18.24 2.80 19.39
N GLU A 38 18.37 3.00 20.70
CA GLU A 38 17.61 4.01 21.46
C GLU A 38 18.07 5.44 21.16
N GLU A 39 19.40 5.67 21.10
CA GLU A 39 19.99 6.99 20.94
C GLU A 39 20.24 7.37 19.46
N GLY A 40 20.06 6.44 18.51
CA GLY A 40 20.32 6.67 17.09
C GLY A 40 21.79 6.92 16.76
N LYS A 41 22.72 6.29 17.49
CA LYS A 41 24.17 6.42 17.30
C LYS A 41 24.69 5.42 16.28
N GLU A 42 25.87 5.71 15.74
CA GLU A 42 26.59 4.79 14.87
C GLU A 42 27.06 3.55 15.64
N LEU A 43 26.89 2.37 15.02
CA LEU A 43 27.31 1.10 15.60
C LEU A 43 28.83 0.90 15.42
N SER A 44 29.54 0.57 16.49
CA SER A 44 30.96 0.25 16.38
C SER A 44 31.20 -1.09 15.70
N LEU A 45 32.31 -1.21 14.93
CA LEU A 45 32.63 -2.46 14.23
C LEU A 45 32.87 -3.62 15.22
N GLU A 46 33.43 -3.36 16.41
CA GLU A 46 33.62 -4.37 17.44
C GLU A 46 32.31 -4.98 17.94
N VAL A 47 31.28 -4.14 18.15
CA VAL A 47 29.94 -4.59 18.51
C VAL A 47 29.33 -5.36 17.36
N ALA A 48 29.45 -4.84 16.14
CA ALA A 48 28.92 -5.49 14.94
C ALA A 48 29.52 -6.88 14.67
N ASP A 49 30.81 -7.08 14.92
CA ASP A 49 31.49 -8.38 14.75
C ASP A 49 30.90 -9.45 15.69
N VAL A 50 30.63 -9.08 16.95
CA VAL A 50 30.01 -10.00 17.90
C VAL A 50 28.56 -10.28 17.53
N VAL A 51 27.80 -9.26 17.15
CA VAL A 51 26.41 -9.43 16.71
C VAL A 51 26.34 -10.31 15.46
N ALA A 52 27.20 -10.07 14.48
CA ALA A 52 27.25 -10.86 13.25
C ALA A 52 27.54 -12.34 13.53
N HIS A 53 28.49 -12.62 14.43
CA HIS A 53 28.82 -13.98 14.83
C HIS A 53 27.62 -14.70 15.43
N GLU A 54 26.98 -14.11 16.44
CA GLU A 54 25.85 -14.72 17.13
C GLU A 54 24.60 -14.82 16.22
N MET A 55 24.35 -13.82 15.39
CA MET A 55 23.28 -13.84 14.40
C MET A 55 23.46 -14.98 13.38
N LYS A 56 24.70 -15.20 12.91
CA LYS A 56 25.04 -16.32 12.01
C LYS A 56 24.83 -17.67 12.71
N GLU A 57 25.36 -17.86 13.94
CA GLU A 57 25.20 -19.13 14.66
C GLU A 57 23.71 -19.44 14.90
N TRP A 58 22.93 -18.45 15.33
CA TRP A 58 21.48 -18.60 15.46
C TRP A 58 20.81 -18.95 14.13
N ALA A 59 21.17 -18.29 13.03
CA ALA A 59 20.61 -18.56 11.73
C ALA A 59 20.93 -19.98 11.23
N ILE A 60 22.16 -20.48 11.49
CA ILE A 60 22.58 -21.85 11.18
C ILE A 60 21.76 -22.87 11.99
N GLU A 61 21.51 -22.63 13.27
CA GLU A 61 20.65 -23.48 14.11
C GLU A 61 19.23 -23.53 13.56
N LYS A 62 18.76 -22.43 12.91
CA LYS A 62 17.48 -22.36 12.18
C LYS A 62 17.54 -22.97 10.78
N GLY A 63 18.67 -23.58 10.38
CA GLY A 63 18.83 -24.22 9.06
C GLY A 63 19.21 -23.28 7.92
N ALA A 64 19.64 -22.05 8.22
CA ALA A 64 20.10 -21.13 7.20
C ALA A 64 21.53 -21.50 6.72
N THR A 65 21.73 -21.44 5.43
CA THR A 65 23.04 -21.62 4.77
C THR A 65 23.53 -20.34 4.09
N HIS A 66 22.61 -19.40 3.89
CA HIS A 66 22.84 -18.15 3.20
C HIS A 66 22.31 -16.96 4.02
N TYR A 67 22.83 -15.78 3.72
CA TYR A 67 22.26 -14.51 4.17
C TYR A 67 21.95 -13.60 2.98
N SER A 68 21.12 -12.61 3.21
CA SER A 68 20.75 -11.60 2.23
C SER A 68 20.58 -10.25 2.90
N HIS A 69 21.19 -9.22 2.35
CA HIS A 69 20.81 -7.86 2.64
C HIS A 69 19.45 -7.58 1.99
N TRP A 70 18.42 -7.56 2.81
CA TRP A 70 17.03 -7.45 2.39
C TRP A 70 16.59 -5.98 2.45
N PHE A 71 16.18 -5.41 1.33
CA PHE A 71 15.81 -4.00 1.22
C PHE A 71 14.65 -3.78 0.25
N GLN A 72 14.07 -2.59 0.28
CA GLN A 72 12.91 -2.17 -0.50
C GLN A 72 13.34 -1.12 -1.55
N PRO A 73 13.79 -1.52 -2.74
CA PRO A 73 14.12 -0.58 -3.80
C PRO A 73 12.88 0.06 -4.42
N LEU A 74 13.06 1.03 -5.31
CA LEU A 74 11.96 1.74 -6.01
C LEU A 74 11.27 0.90 -7.08
N THR A 75 11.31 -0.42 -6.97
CA THR A 75 10.62 -1.37 -7.87
C THR A 75 9.28 -1.87 -7.34
N GLY A 76 8.92 -1.50 -6.10
CA GLY A 76 7.70 -1.97 -5.43
C GLY A 76 7.78 -3.39 -4.85
N VAL A 77 8.93 -4.08 -5.00
CA VAL A 77 9.20 -5.41 -4.42
C VAL A 77 10.50 -5.38 -3.65
N THR A 78 10.67 -6.36 -2.74
CA THR A 78 11.94 -6.49 -1.99
C THR A 78 13.04 -7.10 -2.84
N ALA A 79 14.26 -6.58 -2.68
CA ALA A 79 15.44 -7.09 -3.33
C ALA A 79 16.23 -8.01 -2.40
N GLU A 80 16.82 -9.04 -2.96
CA GLU A 80 17.59 -10.06 -2.27
C GLU A 80 18.78 -10.52 -3.13
N LYS A 81 19.92 -10.69 -2.47
CA LYS A 81 21.09 -11.37 -3.04
C LYS A 81 21.59 -12.36 -2.00
N HIS A 82 21.51 -13.64 -2.32
CA HIS A 82 21.86 -14.71 -1.38
C HIS A 82 23.35 -15.01 -1.44
N ASP A 83 24.07 -14.67 -0.40
CA ASP A 83 25.48 -15.02 -0.23
C ASP A 83 25.59 -16.18 0.78
N ALA A 84 26.34 -17.22 0.46
CA ALA A 84 26.55 -18.35 1.37
C ALA A 84 27.54 -17.95 2.49
N PHE A 85 27.35 -18.49 3.69
CA PHE A 85 28.25 -18.30 4.82
C PHE A 85 29.61 -19.01 4.67
N ILE A 86 30.11 -19.21 3.49
CA ILE A 86 31.35 -19.96 3.28
C ILE A 86 32.56 -19.07 3.02
N THR A 87 33.72 -19.49 3.57
CA THR A 87 35.02 -18.88 3.22
C THR A 87 35.66 -19.59 2.03
N ALA A 88 36.75 -19.02 1.51
CA ALA A 88 37.60 -19.74 0.58
C ALA A 88 38.09 -21.05 1.20
N PRO A 89 38.29 -22.13 0.42
CA PRO A 89 38.84 -23.39 0.92
C PRO A 89 40.22 -23.19 1.57
N LYS A 90 40.39 -23.85 2.72
CA LYS A 90 41.70 -23.93 3.40
C LYS A 90 42.62 -24.97 2.71
N GLU A 91 43.87 -25.03 3.12
CA GLU A 91 44.86 -26.01 2.59
C GLU A 91 44.40 -27.44 2.65
N ASN A 92 43.53 -27.79 3.61
CA ASN A 92 42.94 -29.12 3.76
C ASN A 92 41.67 -29.33 2.88
N GLY A 93 41.33 -28.39 2.01
CA GLY A 93 40.14 -28.44 1.13
C GLY A 93 38.83 -28.16 1.85
N LYS A 94 38.80 -27.84 3.13
CA LYS A 94 37.61 -27.53 3.91
C LYS A 94 37.33 -26.03 3.91
N VAL A 95 36.05 -25.66 3.92
CA VAL A 95 35.56 -24.29 4.12
C VAL A 95 35.12 -24.07 5.57
N LEU A 96 35.11 -22.84 6.02
CA LEU A 96 34.49 -22.45 7.28
C LEU A 96 33.21 -21.65 6.97
N MET A 97 32.26 -21.68 7.89
CA MET A 97 31.13 -20.76 7.87
C MET A 97 31.53 -19.48 8.62
N SER A 98 31.45 -18.35 7.94
CA SER A 98 31.89 -17.05 8.45
C SER A 98 30.89 -15.98 8.06
N PHE A 99 30.70 -15.01 8.94
CA PHE A 99 29.96 -13.79 8.71
C PHE A 99 30.51 -12.72 9.66
N SER A 100 31.04 -11.65 9.12
CA SER A 100 31.74 -10.60 9.88
C SER A 100 30.83 -9.39 10.12
N GLY A 101 31.19 -8.56 11.11
CA GLY A 101 30.52 -7.28 11.34
C GLY A 101 30.58 -6.34 10.14
N LYS A 102 31.66 -6.42 9.37
CA LYS A 102 31.77 -5.66 8.12
C LYS A 102 30.73 -6.10 7.10
N GLU A 103 30.50 -7.39 6.96
CA GLU A 103 29.46 -7.96 6.07
C GLU A 103 28.06 -7.69 6.60
N LEU A 104 27.87 -7.62 7.92
CA LEU A 104 26.59 -7.23 8.54
C LEU A 104 26.27 -5.77 8.27
N ILE A 105 27.22 -4.85 8.57
CA ILE A 105 26.97 -3.41 8.48
C ILE A 105 26.78 -2.95 7.04
N LYS A 106 27.56 -3.48 6.11
CA LYS A 106 27.63 -2.97 4.73
C LYS A 106 27.74 -4.11 3.73
N GLY A 107 26.85 -4.06 2.74
CA GLY A 107 26.95 -4.88 1.54
C GLY A 107 27.15 -4.01 0.30
N GLU A 108 27.68 -4.62 -0.76
CA GLU A 108 27.77 -4.01 -2.10
C GLU A 108 26.80 -4.75 -3.01
N SER A 109 25.77 -4.04 -3.49
CA SER A 109 24.83 -4.55 -4.48
C SER A 109 25.10 -3.88 -5.82
N ASP A 110 24.90 -4.62 -6.91
CA ASP A 110 24.89 -4.05 -8.25
C ASP A 110 23.63 -3.19 -8.41
N ALA A 111 23.83 -1.89 -8.47
CA ALA A 111 22.76 -0.92 -8.59
C ALA A 111 22.45 -0.53 -10.05
N SER A 112 23.21 -1.06 -11.04
CA SER A 112 23.02 -0.69 -12.46
C SER A 112 21.65 -1.09 -13.01
N SER A 113 21.04 -2.14 -12.45
CA SER A 113 19.73 -2.64 -12.87
C SER A 113 18.55 -2.06 -12.07
N PHE A 114 18.81 -1.31 -11.00
CA PHE A 114 17.75 -0.67 -10.22
C PHE A 114 17.35 0.69 -10.82
N PRO A 115 16.07 1.08 -10.72
CA PRO A 115 15.61 2.38 -11.15
C PRO A 115 16.37 3.50 -10.43
N SER A 116 16.89 4.45 -11.16
CA SER A 116 17.66 5.58 -10.61
C SER A 116 17.19 6.95 -11.08
N GLY A 117 16.21 7.00 -12.00
CA GLY A 117 15.66 8.26 -12.51
C GLY A 117 16.72 9.25 -13.01
N GLY A 118 17.78 8.76 -13.65
CA GLY A 118 18.87 9.59 -14.14
C GLY A 118 19.92 10.00 -13.11
N LEU A 119 19.80 9.59 -11.86
CA LEU A 119 20.81 9.88 -10.81
C LEU A 119 22.19 9.33 -11.14
N ARG A 120 22.29 8.37 -12.04
CA ARG A 120 23.52 7.70 -12.36
C ARG A 120 23.54 7.21 -13.81
N ALA A 121 24.73 7.14 -14.37
CA ALA A 121 24.94 6.56 -15.68
C ALA A 121 24.80 5.01 -15.62
N THR A 122 24.37 4.41 -16.73
CA THR A 122 24.12 2.95 -16.82
C THR A 122 25.37 2.11 -16.51
N PHE A 123 26.58 2.63 -16.72
CA PHE A 123 27.83 1.94 -16.44
C PHE A 123 28.29 2.05 -14.96
N GLU A 124 27.64 2.88 -14.16
CA GLU A 124 27.93 3.01 -12.72
C GLU A 124 27.19 1.94 -11.95
N ALA A 125 27.84 0.85 -11.59
CA ALA A 125 27.19 -0.34 -11.05
C ALA A 125 27.17 -0.39 -9.52
N ARG A 126 27.98 0.40 -8.80
CA ARG A 126 28.07 0.30 -7.35
C ARG A 126 26.92 0.95 -6.62
N GLY A 127 26.31 0.17 -5.71
CA GLY A 127 25.41 0.64 -4.66
C GLY A 127 25.80 0.00 -3.33
N TYR A 128 25.30 0.56 -2.24
CA TYR A 128 25.58 0.08 -0.90
C TYR A 128 24.31 -0.19 -0.13
N THR A 129 24.30 -1.34 0.58
CA THR A 129 23.31 -1.62 1.61
C THR A 129 23.90 -1.30 2.97
N ALA A 130 23.09 -0.76 3.88
CA ALA A 130 23.48 -0.47 5.25
C ALA A 130 22.49 -1.10 6.23
N TRP A 131 22.97 -1.85 7.22
CA TRP A 131 22.12 -2.51 8.18
C TRP A 131 21.28 -1.51 8.98
N ASP A 132 19.97 -1.75 9.02
CA ASP A 132 19.05 -1.08 9.93
C ASP A 132 18.93 -1.90 11.22
N CYS A 133 19.68 -1.56 12.24
CA CYS A 133 19.63 -2.25 13.52
C CYS A 133 18.34 -2.03 14.32
N THR A 134 17.46 -1.13 13.87
CA THR A 134 16.13 -0.89 14.47
C THR A 134 15.05 -1.84 13.97
N SER A 135 15.35 -2.62 12.92
CA SER A 135 14.50 -3.68 12.39
C SER A 135 15.15 -5.03 12.60
N PRO A 136 14.46 -6.02 13.22
CA PRO A 136 15.06 -7.31 13.52
C PRO A 136 15.29 -8.12 12.23
N ALA A 137 16.45 -8.83 12.19
CA ALA A 137 16.73 -9.81 11.15
C ALA A 137 15.86 -11.06 11.37
N PHE A 138 15.60 -11.81 10.31
CA PHE A 138 14.75 -13.01 10.34
C PHE A 138 15.25 -14.11 9.41
N VAL A 139 14.95 -15.36 9.74
CA VAL A 139 15.23 -16.49 8.87
C VAL A 139 13.98 -16.84 8.08
N ARG A 140 14.11 -16.84 6.77
CA ARG A 140 13.07 -17.26 5.87
C ARG A 140 13.34 -18.63 5.33
N HIS A 141 12.32 -19.48 5.36
CA HIS A 141 12.38 -20.84 4.81
C HIS A 141 11.64 -20.94 3.47
N ASP A 142 12.29 -21.56 2.49
CA ASP A 142 11.68 -21.90 1.21
C ASP A 142 12.18 -23.27 0.71
N ALA A 143 11.89 -23.62 -0.55
CA ALA A 143 12.30 -24.89 -1.12
C ALA A 143 13.84 -25.05 -1.24
N ALA A 144 14.60 -23.96 -1.21
CA ALA A 144 16.07 -23.96 -1.27
C ALA A 144 16.72 -24.04 0.13
N GLY A 145 15.94 -24.00 1.20
CA GLY A 145 16.43 -24.02 2.58
C GLY A 145 16.19 -22.70 3.34
N GLY A 146 16.96 -22.45 4.39
CA GLY A 146 16.91 -21.23 5.18
C GLY A 146 17.83 -20.13 4.66
N THR A 147 17.35 -18.90 4.67
CA THR A 147 18.13 -17.68 4.37
C THR A 147 17.93 -16.67 5.47
N LEU A 148 19.02 -16.17 6.06
CA LEU A 148 19.00 -15.04 6.99
C LEU A 148 18.76 -13.76 6.20
N CYS A 149 17.63 -13.10 6.41
CA CYS A 149 17.29 -11.81 5.83
C CYS A 149 17.61 -10.69 6.81
N ILE A 150 18.44 -9.77 6.41
CA ILE A 150 18.92 -8.65 7.22
C ILE A 150 18.32 -7.36 6.66
N PRO A 151 17.39 -6.69 7.37
CA PRO A 151 16.80 -5.44 6.90
C PRO A 151 17.87 -4.35 6.72
N THR A 152 17.93 -3.77 5.52
CA THR A 152 18.91 -2.76 5.17
C THR A 152 18.30 -1.58 4.43
N ALA A 153 18.97 -0.44 4.52
CA ALA A 153 18.81 0.69 3.60
C ALA A 153 19.67 0.45 2.36
N PHE A 154 19.34 1.13 1.25
CA PHE A 154 20.07 1.03 -0.01
C PHE A 154 20.31 2.42 -0.61
N CYS A 155 21.56 2.72 -0.94
CA CYS A 155 21.94 3.98 -1.53
C CYS A 155 22.87 3.80 -2.74
N SER A 156 22.93 4.85 -3.58
CA SER A 156 23.86 4.94 -4.69
C SER A 156 25.33 5.07 -4.21
N TYR A 157 26.26 4.99 -5.14
CA TYR A 157 27.68 5.25 -4.86
C TYR A 157 27.92 6.65 -4.29
N THR A 158 27.13 7.62 -4.67
CA THR A 158 27.21 9.03 -4.26
C THR A 158 26.36 9.34 -3.02
N GLY A 159 25.60 8.37 -2.52
CA GLY A 159 24.89 8.43 -1.23
C GLY A 159 23.39 8.75 -1.31
N GLU A 160 22.84 8.95 -2.52
CA GLU A 160 21.40 9.18 -2.68
C GLU A 160 20.60 7.92 -2.33
N ALA A 161 19.48 8.09 -1.66
CA ALA A 161 18.57 7.01 -1.32
C ALA A 161 17.87 6.45 -2.57
N LEU A 162 18.13 5.17 -2.88
CA LEU A 162 17.49 4.42 -3.96
C LEU A 162 16.49 3.37 -3.43
N ASP A 163 16.00 3.57 -2.22
CA ASP A 163 15.09 2.69 -1.52
C ASP A 163 13.92 3.44 -0.88
N GLN A 164 13.02 2.70 -0.26
CA GLN A 164 11.88 3.23 0.49
C GLN A 164 12.18 3.41 1.99
N LYS A 165 13.16 2.68 2.53
CA LYS A 165 13.45 2.67 3.97
C LYS A 165 14.24 3.89 4.43
N THR A 166 15.21 4.33 3.67
CA THR A 166 16.06 5.48 4.04
C THR A 166 15.21 6.74 4.29
N PRO A 167 14.34 7.19 3.37
CA PRO A 167 13.49 8.35 3.63
C PRO A 167 12.50 8.12 4.76
N LEU A 168 12.02 6.87 4.94
CA LEU A 168 11.14 6.54 6.06
C LEU A 168 11.82 6.76 7.42
N LEU A 169 13.04 6.25 7.60
CA LEU A 169 13.83 6.45 8.82
C LEU A 169 14.15 7.93 9.05
N ARG A 170 14.51 8.68 8.00
CA ARG A 170 14.74 10.13 8.08
C ARG A 170 13.48 10.87 8.54
N SER A 171 12.30 10.53 8.00
CA SER A 171 11.02 11.14 8.39
C SER A 171 10.62 10.82 9.83
N MET A 172 10.93 9.59 10.30
CA MET A 172 10.73 9.22 11.71
C MET A 172 11.58 10.07 12.65
N GLY A 173 12.83 10.37 12.28
CA GLY A 173 13.69 11.29 13.02
C GLY A 173 13.11 12.71 13.07
N ALA A 174 12.62 13.21 11.95
CA ALA A 174 12.02 14.54 11.86
C ALA A 174 10.80 14.69 12.78
N ILE A 175 9.83 13.76 12.68
CA ILE A 175 8.62 13.82 13.50
C ILE A 175 8.92 13.60 14.98
N ASN A 176 9.85 12.70 15.33
CA ASN A 176 10.30 12.51 16.71
C ASN A 176 10.83 13.80 17.33
N THR A 177 11.71 14.50 16.64
CA THR A 177 12.32 15.74 17.11
C THR A 177 11.26 16.80 17.38
N GLN A 178 10.36 17.06 16.46
CA GLN A 178 9.35 18.12 16.60
C GLN A 178 8.25 17.74 17.60
N SER A 179 7.86 16.46 17.66
CA SER A 179 6.90 15.99 18.67
C SER A 179 7.43 16.12 20.10
N LEU A 180 8.69 15.76 20.34
CA LEU A 180 9.31 15.94 21.65
C LEU A 180 9.42 17.42 22.02
N ARG A 181 9.77 18.29 21.06
CA ARG A 181 9.80 19.73 21.26
C ARG A 181 8.43 20.27 21.70
N LEU A 182 7.36 19.85 21.00
CA LEU A 182 5.99 20.20 21.36
C LEU A 182 5.62 19.69 22.75
N LEU A 183 5.91 18.44 23.08
CA LEU A 183 5.63 17.86 24.39
C LEU A 183 6.34 18.61 25.53
N ARG A 184 7.58 19.09 25.31
CA ARG A 184 8.35 19.88 26.29
C ARG A 184 7.63 21.19 26.63
N LEU A 185 7.00 21.83 25.65
CA LEU A 185 6.23 23.06 25.88
C LEU A 185 5.03 22.84 26.81
N PHE A 186 4.43 21.63 26.75
CA PHE A 186 3.36 21.22 27.68
C PHE A 186 3.89 20.60 28.99
N GLY A 187 5.19 20.74 29.29
CA GLY A 187 5.78 20.32 30.56
C GLY A 187 6.11 18.82 30.67
N ASN A 188 5.96 18.06 29.57
CA ASN A 188 6.40 16.66 29.57
C ASN A 188 7.93 16.58 29.61
N THR A 189 8.50 16.00 30.68
CA THR A 189 9.94 15.84 30.91
C THR A 189 10.35 14.37 30.92
N THR A 190 9.41 13.42 30.83
CA THR A 190 9.65 11.97 30.96
C THR A 190 9.92 11.30 29.62
N SER A 191 9.11 11.60 28.61
CA SER A 191 9.23 10.97 27.30
C SER A 191 10.56 11.32 26.63
N LYS A 192 11.23 10.32 26.08
CA LYS A 192 12.55 10.47 25.41
C LYS A 192 12.44 10.29 23.90
N LYS A 193 11.36 9.64 23.44
CA LYS A 193 11.16 9.34 22.04
C LYS A 193 9.68 9.37 21.71
N VAL A 194 9.34 9.87 20.52
CA VAL A 194 8.02 9.73 19.90
C VAL A 194 8.18 8.92 18.63
N THR A 195 7.42 7.84 18.51
CA THR A 195 7.50 6.93 17.38
C THR A 195 6.18 6.94 16.62
N PRO A 196 6.17 7.21 15.31
CA PRO A 196 5.01 6.97 14.49
C PRO A 196 4.76 5.48 14.39
N SER A 197 3.51 5.06 14.60
CA SER A 197 3.06 3.69 14.52
C SER A 197 2.00 3.51 13.45
N VAL A 198 1.98 2.34 12.81
CA VAL A 198 1.06 2.02 11.74
C VAL A 198 0.55 0.60 11.85
N GLY A 199 -0.76 0.43 11.61
CA GLY A 199 -1.40 -0.84 11.27
C GLY A 199 -1.97 -0.75 9.86
N ALA A 200 -1.43 -1.52 8.92
CA ALA A 200 -1.87 -1.54 7.54
C ALA A 200 -2.79 -2.73 7.29
N GLU A 201 -4.05 -2.47 6.95
CA GLU A 201 -5.07 -3.47 6.63
C GLU A 201 -4.89 -3.90 5.17
N GLN A 202 -4.44 -5.13 4.92
CA GLN A 202 -4.12 -5.62 3.59
C GLN A 202 -5.31 -6.31 2.95
N GLU A 203 -5.93 -5.68 1.97
CA GLU A 203 -6.94 -6.31 1.12
C GLU A 203 -6.29 -7.04 -0.07
N TYR A 204 -6.89 -8.13 -0.51
CA TYR A 204 -6.41 -8.95 -1.63
C TYR A 204 -7.52 -9.83 -2.22
N PHE A 205 -7.32 -10.28 -3.47
CA PHE A 205 -8.17 -11.29 -4.11
C PHE A 205 -7.47 -12.65 -4.19
N LEU A 206 -8.27 -13.71 -4.12
CA LEU A 206 -7.83 -15.07 -4.40
C LEU A 206 -8.55 -15.59 -5.63
N VAL A 207 -7.83 -16.22 -6.54
CA VAL A 207 -8.39 -16.87 -7.71
C VAL A 207 -7.78 -18.27 -7.88
N ASP A 208 -8.50 -19.18 -8.53
CA ASP A 208 -7.98 -20.48 -8.83
C ASP A 208 -6.76 -20.39 -9.76
N LYS A 209 -5.69 -21.17 -9.44
CA LYS A 209 -4.43 -21.10 -10.17
C LYS A 209 -4.55 -21.54 -11.63
N GLU A 210 -5.36 -22.56 -11.91
CA GLU A 210 -5.52 -23.09 -13.27
C GLU A 210 -6.26 -22.08 -14.14
N LYS A 211 -7.29 -21.43 -13.62
CA LYS A 211 -8.01 -20.36 -14.31
C LYS A 211 -7.14 -19.12 -14.52
N TRP A 212 -6.35 -18.74 -13.51
CA TRP A 212 -5.37 -17.66 -13.63
C TRP A 212 -4.37 -17.90 -14.75
N LEU A 213 -3.86 -19.14 -14.93
CA LEU A 213 -2.93 -19.50 -16.00
C LEU A 213 -3.54 -19.33 -17.39
N GLN A 214 -4.84 -19.44 -17.54
CA GLN A 214 -5.57 -19.24 -18.80
C GLN A 214 -5.81 -17.76 -19.14
N ARG A 215 -5.56 -16.83 -18.18
CA ARG A 215 -5.76 -15.39 -18.33
C ARG A 215 -4.42 -14.67 -18.47
N LYS A 216 -4.03 -14.34 -19.70
CA LYS A 216 -2.78 -13.62 -19.98
C LYS A 216 -2.74 -12.22 -19.36
N ASP A 217 -3.86 -11.53 -19.30
CA ASP A 217 -3.98 -10.23 -18.63
C ASP A 217 -3.65 -10.37 -17.13
N LEU A 218 -4.23 -11.32 -16.41
CA LEU A 218 -3.90 -11.56 -15.00
C LEU A 218 -2.42 -11.95 -14.79
N THR A 219 -1.84 -12.75 -15.70
CA THR A 219 -0.46 -13.20 -15.56
C THR A 219 0.57 -12.10 -15.82
N TYR A 220 0.29 -11.20 -16.75
CA TYR A 220 1.23 -10.12 -17.12
C TYR A 220 1.01 -8.80 -16.40
N THR A 221 -0.25 -8.47 -16.05
CA THR A 221 -0.59 -7.16 -15.52
C THR A 221 -1.20 -7.19 -14.12
N GLY A 222 -1.62 -8.36 -13.64
CA GLY A 222 -2.27 -8.52 -12.34
C GLY A 222 -3.77 -8.14 -12.32
N ARG A 223 -4.31 -7.63 -13.43
CA ARG A 223 -5.74 -7.30 -13.57
C ARG A 223 -6.33 -7.84 -14.86
N THR A 224 -7.65 -7.98 -14.88
CA THR A 224 -8.38 -8.31 -16.11
C THR A 224 -8.50 -7.08 -17.01
N LEU A 225 -8.12 -7.25 -18.28
CA LEU A 225 -8.22 -6.20 -19.30
C LEU A 225 -9.50 -6.33 -20.14
N PHE A 226 -10.13 -7.51 -20.11
CA PHE A 226 -11.44 -7.83 -20.68
C PHE A 226 -12.25 -8.58 -19.65
N GLY A 227 -13.57 -8.51 -19.76
CA GLY A 227 -14.49 -9.29 -18.94
C GLY A 227 -15.82 -8.60 -18.73
N ALA A 228 -16.89 -9.28 -19.10
CA ALA A 228 -18.25 -8.89 -18.81
C ALA A 228 -18.63 -9.25 -17.37
N MET A 229 -19.49 -8.44 -16.75
CA MET A 229 -20.01 -8.71 -15.42
C MET A 229 -20.94 -9.93 -15.47
N PRO A 230 -20.81 -10.87 -14.51
CA PRO A 230 -21.74 -11.96 -14.38
C PRO A 230 -23.12 -11.46 -13.87
N PRO A 231 -24.18 -12.28 -13.94
CA PRO A 231 -25.51 -11.90 -13.45
C PRO A 231 -25.55 -11.55 -11.95
N LYS A 232 -24.60 -12.04 -11.19
CA LYS A 232 -24.42 -11.72 -9.77
C LYS A 232 -23.00 -11.16 -9.57
N GLY A 233 -22.92 -9.98 -8.94
CA GLY A 233 -21.69 -9.37 -8.44
C GLY A 233 -21.66 -9.38 -6.91
N GLN A 234 -21.64 -8.20 -6.31
CA GLN A 234 -21.58 -7.98 -4.86
C GLN A 234 -22.90 -7.41 -4.27
N GLU A 235 -24.00 -7.38 -5.04
CA GLU A 235 -25.25 -6.66 -4.73
C GLU A 235 -25.93 -7.14 -3.44
N MET A 236 -25.67 -8.37 -3.02
CA MET A 236 -26.30 -8.97 -1.85
C MET A 236 -25.49 -8.84 -0.57
N ASP A 237 -24.27 -8.33 -0.64
CA ASP A 237 -23.30 -8.25 0.47
C ASP A 237 -23.08 -9.60 1.19
N ASP A 238 -23.41 -10.69 0.54
CA ASP A 238 -23.43 -12.04 1.10
C ASP A 238 -22.03 -12.67 1.20
N HIS A 239 -21.03 -12.08 0.59
CA HIS A 239 -19.62 -12.48 0.79
C HIS A 239 -19.06 -11.87 2.09
N TYR A 240 -19.21 -10.58 2.30
CA TYR A 240 -18.74 -9.89 3.51
C TYR A 240 -19.39 -10.43 4.78
N LEU A 241 -20.71 -10.65 4.74
CA LEU A 241 -21.50 -11.18 5.85
C LEU A 241 -21.55 -12.72 5.89
N GLY A 242 -20.88 -13.38 4.94
CA GLY A 242 -20.87 -14.83 4.80
C GLY A 242 -19.81 -15.54 5.62
N THR A 243 -19.86 -16.87 5.64
CA THR A 243 -18.85 -17.71 6.26
C THR A 243 -17.63 -17.84 5.35
N ILE A 244 -16.44 -17.93 5.97
CA ILE A 244 -15.21 -18.22 5.23
C ILE A 244 -15.24 -19.66 4.72
N ARG A 245 -15.09 -19.85 3.41
CA ARG A 245 -15.07 -21.18 2.79
C ARG A 245 -13.91 -22.03 3.29
N GLN A 246 -14.05 -23.34 3.31
CA GLN A 246 -13.07 -24.25 3.90
C GLN A 246 -11.67 -24.13 3.25
N ARG A 247 -11.59 -24.01 1.91
CA ARG A 247 -10.32 -23.82 1.19
C ARG A 247 -9.63 -22.52 1.61
N ILE A 248 -10.40 -21.45 1.75
CA ILE A 248 -9.92 -20.14 2.18
C ILE A 248 -9.49 -20.15 3.65
N SER A 249 -10.28 -20.80 4.52
CA SER A 249 -9.93 -20.95 5.94
C SER A 249 -8.61 -21.70 6.14
N ALA A 250 -8.36 -22.77 5.37
CA ALA A 250 -7.08 -23.49 5.40
C ALA A 250 -5.92 -22.60 4.95
N TYR A 251 -6.10 -21.84 3.88
CA TYR A 251 -5.13 -20.84 3.42
C TYR A 251 -4.85 -19.77 4.49
N MET A 252 -5.89 -19.17 5.05
CA MET A 252 -5.77 -18.13 6.08
C MET A 252 -5.03 -18.63 7.33
N LYS A 253 -5.28 -19.89 7.73
CA LYS A 253 -4.55 -20.52 8.84
C LYS A 253 -3.05 -20.57 8.56
N GLU A 254 -2.64 -21.08 7.39
CA GLU A 254 -1.22 -21.18 7.03
C GLU A 254 -0.57 -19.79 6.87
N VAL A 255 -1.29 -18.79 6.33
CA VAL A 255 -0.82 -17.41 6.27
C VAL A 255 -0.54 -16.85 7.67
N ASN A 256 -1.44 -17.06 8.63
CA ASN A 256 -1.23 -16.65 10.02
C ASN A 256 0.02 -17.30 10.62
N GLU A 257 0.17 -18.60 10.48
CA GLU A 257 1.31 -19.35 11.02
C GLU A 257 2.65 -18.85 10.44
N GLU A 258 2.73 -18.65 9.12
CA GLU A 258 3.93 -18.13 8.46
C GLU A 258 4.21 -16.66 8.88
N CYS A 259 3.18 -15.83 9.04
CA CYS A 259 3.31 -14.46 9.55
C CYS A 259 3.81 -14.45 11.01
N TRP A 260 3.23 -15.25 11.89
CA TRP A 260 3.60 -15.30 13.31
C TRP A 260 5.03 -15.77 13.50
N LYS A 261 5.51 -16.77 12.75
CA LYS A 261 6.93 -17.19 12.80
C LYS A 261 7.90 -16.04 12.55
N LEU A 262 7.53 -15.14 11.65
CA LEU A 262 8.32 -13.97 11.28
C LEU A 262 7.99 -12.71 12.09
N GLY A 263 7.28 -12.85 13.22
CA GLY A 263 6.97 -11.76 14.14
C GLY A 263 5.90 -10.78 13.64
N VAL A 264 5.25 -11.07 12.51
CA VAL A 264 4.13 -10.27 12.00
C VAL A 264 2.88 -10.60 12.82
N THR A 265 2.32 -9.60 13.48
CA THR A 265 1.15 -9.72 14.36
C THR A 265 -0.16 -9.80 13.57
N ALA A 266 -0.26 -10.72 12.61
CA ALA A 266 -1.48 -10.99 11.87
C ALA A 266 -2.60 -11.37 12.85
N LYS A 267 -3.68 -10.58 12.92
CA LYS A 267 -4.71 -10.72 13.95
C LYS A 267 -6.09 -10.99 13.39
N THR A 268 -6.54 -10.19 12.43
CA THR A 268 -7.90 -10.26 11.92
C THR A 268 -7.86 -10.68 10.46
N GLN A 269 -8.66 -11.69 10.11
CA GLN A 269 -8.90 -12.09 8.72
C GLN A 269 -10.40 -12.27 8.51
N HIS A 270 -10.91 -11.75 7.39
CA HIS A 270 -12.32 -11.87 7.02
C HIS A 270 -12.50 -11.77 5.50
N ASN A 271 -13.72 -12.02 5.04
CA ASN A 271 -14.15 -11.75 3.68
C ASN A 271 -14.40 -10.26 3.49
N GLU A 272 -14.05 -9.73 2.33
CA GLU A 272 -14.41 -8.39 1.90
C GLU A 272 -15.68 -8.39 1.04
N VAL A 273 -16.14 -7.20 0.62
CA VAL A 273 -17.44 -7.03 -0.07
C VAL A 273 -17.46 -7.69 -1.44
N ALA A 274 -16.38 -7.56 -2.22
CA ALA A 274 -16.32 -8.22 -3.52
C ALA A 274 -16.14 -9.74 -3.38
N PRO A 275 -16.82 -10.55 -4.22
CA PRO A 275 -16.58 -11.99 -4.27
C PRO A 275 -15.09 -12.29 -4.46
N ALA A 276 -14.56 -13.31 -3.77
CA ALA A 276 -13.16 -13.71 -3.75
C ALA A 276 -12.18 -12.69 -3.15
N GLN A 277 -12.66 -11.60 -2.55
CA GLN A 277 -11.85 -10.60 -1.85
C GLN A 277 -11.79 -10.89 -0.35
N HIS A 278 -10.63 -10.66 0.25
CA HIS A 278 -10.34 -10.91 1.65
C HIS A 278 -9.44 -9.83 2.21
N GLU A 279 -9.39 -9.73 3.54
CA GLU A 279 -8.51 -8.79 4.25
C GLU A 279 -7.72 -9.51 5.34
N LEU A 280 -6.49 -9.02 5.56
CA LEU A 280 -5.64 -9.36 6.71
C LEU A 280 -5.19 -8.07 7.39
N ALA A 281 -5.59 -7.89 8.64
CA ALA A 281 -5.21 -6.75 9.47
C ALA A 281 -4.25 -7.17 10.60
N PRO A 282 -3.02 -6.64 10.64
CA PRO A 282 -2.08 -6.83 11.73
C PRO A 282 -2.35 -5.84 12.87
N ILE A 283 -1.81 -6.12 14.06
CA ILE A 283 -1.68 -5.12 15.12
C ILE A 283 -0.62 -4.10 14.66
N TYR A 284 -0.81 -2.84 15.02
CA TYR A 284 0.13 -1.76 14.69
C TYR A 284 1.52 -1.98 15.29
N ALA A 285 2.54 -1.46 14.62
CA ALA A 285 3.93 -1.48 15.02
C ALA A 285 4.61 -0.13 14.67
N PRO A 286 5.83 0.15 15.18
CA PRO A 286 6.65 1.25 14.66
C PRO A 286 6.70 1.22 13.14
N VAL A 287 6.61 2.37 12.50
CA VAL A 287 6.31 2.45 11.06
C VAL A 287 7.35 1.76 10.17
N ASN A 288 8.63 1.77 10.55
CA ASN A 288 9.68 1.05 9.82
C ASN A 288 9.51 -0.47 9.90
N ILE A 289 9.13 -0.99 11.08
CA ILE A 289 8.84 -2.41 11.28
C ILE A 289 7.53 -2.77 10.57
N ALA A 290 6.51 -1.93 10.67
CA ALA A 290 5.24 -2.15 9.97
C ALA A 290 5.41 -2.21 8.45
N ALA A 291 6.30 -1.37 7.88
CA ALA A 291 6.63 -1.41 6.46
C ALA A 291 7.34 -2.72 6.06
N ASP A 292 8.29 -3.17 6.83
CA ASP A 292 8.95 -4.46 6.62
C ASP A 292 7.95 -5.62 6.75
N HIS A 293 7.13 -5.62 7.79
CA HIS A 293 6.08 -6.63 8.02
C HIS A 293 5.07 -6.68 6.88
N ASN A 294 4.68 -5.53 6.32
CA ASN A 294 3.77 -5.49 5.18
C ASN A 294 4.40 -6.13 3.93
N GLN A 295 5.68 -5.88 3.65
CA GLN A 295 6.39 -6.54 2.54
C GLN A 295 6.50 -8.07 2.75
N ILE A 296 6.82 -8.50 3.96
CA ILE A 296 6.84 -9.92 4.34
C ILE A 296 5.47 -10.55 4.14
N MET A 297 4.42 -9.89 4.64
CA MET A 297 3.03 -10.35 4.55
C MET A 297 2.56 -10.49 3.10
N MET A 298 2.80 -9.49 2.24
CA MET A 298 2.47 -9.55 0.81
C MET A 298 3.13 -10.75 0.11
N ARG A 299 4.37 -11.07 0.47
CA ARG A 299 5.07 -12.25 -0.04
C ARG A 299 4.45 -13.54 0.47
N ILE A 300 4.14 -13.64 1.78
CA ILE A 300 3.51 -14.81 2.39
C ILE A 300 2.16 -15.09 1.73
N LEU A 301 1.31 -14.08 1.56
CA LEU A 301 0.01 -14.20 0.90
C LEU A 301 0.14 -14.85 -0.49
N LYS A 302 1.08 -14.40 -1.31
CA LYS A 302 1.34 -14.98 -2.64
C LYS A 302 1.90 -16.41 -2.58
N LYS A 303 2.85 -16.67 -1.68
CA LYS A 303 3.51 -17.96 -1.53
C LYS A 303 2.55 -19.05 -1.06
N VAL A 304 1.78 -18.75 -0.02
CA VAL A 304 0.80 -19.68 0.55
C VAL A 304 -0.34 -19.93 -0.43
N ALA A 305 -0.84 -18.90 -1.14
CA ALA A 305 -1.85 -19.10 -2.18
C ALA A 305 -1.42 -20.15 -3.22
N SER A 306 -0.15 -20.12 -3.64
CA SER A 306 0.39 -21.10 -4.58
C SER A 306 0.38 -22.53 -4.05
N ARG A 307 0.60 -22.72 -2.74
CA ARG A 307 0.54 -24.04 -2.07
C ARG A 307 -0.87 -24.61 -2.05
N HIS A 308 -1.87 -23.74 -1.92
CA HIS A 308 -3.30 -24.09 -1.92
C HIS A 308 -3.94 -24.15 -3.32
N GLY A 309 -3.14 -24.15 -4.39
CA GLY A 309 -3.65 -24.17 -5.76
C GLY A 309 -4.38 -22.91 -6.17
N MET A 310 -4.06 -21.77 -5.52
CA MET A 310 -4.62 -20.45 -5.78
C MET A 310 -3.55 -19.44 -6.19
N ARG A 311 -3.99 -18.26 -6.63
CA ARG A 311 -3.16 -17.07 -6.80
C ARG A 311 -3.74 -15.92 -6.00
N CYS A 312 -2.90 -15.25 -5.24
CA CYS A 312 -3.22 -14.00 -4.55
C CYS A 312 -2.93 -12.82 -5.49
N LEU A 313 -3.96 -12.02 -5.74
CA LEU A 313 -3.85 -10.80 -6.54
C LEU A 313 -3.78 -9.61 -5.59
N LEU A 314 -2.65 -8.93 -5.62
CA LEU A 314 -2.41 -7.68 -4.87
C LEU A 314 -2.51 -6.46 -5.80
N HIS A 315 -3.38 -6.51 -6.78
CA HIS A 315 -3.69 -5.38 -7.65
C HIS A 315 -4.84 -4.56 -7.05
N GLU A 316 -4.83 -3.25 -7.27
CA GLU A 316 -5.82 -2.32 -6.73
C GLU A 316 -7.22 -2.53 -7.32
N LYS A 317 -7.30 -2.98 -8.59
CA LYS A 317 -8.57 -3.24 -9.29
C LYS A 317 -8.45 -4.45 -10.22
N PRO A 318 -8.38 -5.68 -9.70
CA PRO A 318 -8.25 -6.88 -10.55
C PRO A 318 -9.46 -7.10 -11.45
N PHE A 319 -10.65 -6.70 -10.99
CA PHE A 319 -11.92 -6.89 -11.67
C PHE A 319 -12.70 -5.58 -11.75
N ALA A 320 -13.13 -5.19 -12.93
CA ALA A 320 -14.01 -4.04 -13.12
C ALA A 320 -15.39 -4.32 -12.53
N GLY A 321 -16.10 -3.28 -12.07
CA GLY A 321 -17.49 -3.39 -11.62
C GLY A 321 -17.70 -3.90 -10.19
N VAL A 322 -16.65 -4.37 -9.49
CA VAL A 322 -16.68 -4.75 -8.07
C VAL A 322 -15.67 -3.93 -7.28
N ASN A 323 -15.68 -4.03 -5.95
CA ASN A 323 -14.69 -3.34 -5.10
C ASN A 323 -13.26 -3.63 -5.53
N GLY A 324 -12.40 -2.65 -5.41
CA GLY A 324 -10.95 -2.81 -5.51
C GLY A 324 -10.32 -3.08 -4.15
N SER A 325 -9.02 -3.31 -4.14
CA SER A 325 -8.23 -3.60 -2.93
C SER A 325 -7.24 -2.48 -2.61
N GLY A 326 -7.16 -2.12 -1.35
CA GLY A 326 -6.23 -1.14 -0.80
C GLY A 326 -5.51 -1.63 0.45
N LYS A 327 -4.91 -0.64 1.13
CA LYS A 327 -4.40 -0.77 2.48
C LYS A 327 -4.88 0.45 3.26
N HIS A 328 -5.70 0.25 4.28
CA HIS A 328 -6.01 1.36 5.18
C HIS A 328 -4.85 1.53 6.14
N ASN A 329 -4.17 2.67 6.02
CA ASN A 329 -2.97 2.98 6.78
C ASN A 329 -3.38 3.70 8.07
N ASN A 330 -3.52 2.95 9.17
CA ASN A 330 -3.88 3.46 10.49
C ASN A 330 -2.64 4.06 11.17
N TRP A 331 -2.49 5.37 11.13
CA TRP A 331 -1.31 6.11 11.60
C TRP A 331 -1.56 6.81 12.93
N SER A 332 -0.60 6.73 13.86
CA SER A 332 -0.62 7.41 15.15
C SER A 332 0.79 7.75 15.63
N LEU A 333 0.89 8.58 16.69
CA LEU A 333 2.13 9.02 17.31
C LEU A 333 2.13 8.62 18.80
N THR A 334 3.09 7.80 19.21
CA THR A 334 3.15 7.28 20.58
C THR A 334 4.53 7.52 21.19
N THR A 335 4.57 7.99 22.44
CA THR A 335 5.80 8.15 23.22
C THR A 335 6.35 6.81 23.70
N ASP A 336 7.61 6.78 24.09
CA ASP A 336 8.27 5.60 24.69
C ASP A 336 7.69 5.20 26.05
N ASP A 337 7.03 6.12 26.75
CA ASP A 337 6.30 5.88 28.00
C ASP A 337 4.76 5.68 27.80
N GLY A 338 4.32 5.52 26.55
CA GLY A 338 2.97 5.02 26.21
C GLY A 338 1.90 6.09 26.03
N ILE A 339 2.24 7.37 25.92
CA ILE A 339 1.29 8.45 25.65
C ILE A 339 1.01 8.50 24.15
N ASN A 340 -0.25 8.39 23.75
CA ASN A 340 -0.68 8.61 22.36
C ASN A 340 -1.06 10.07 22.16
N LEU A 341 -0.38 10.80 21.27
CA LEU A 341 -0.62 12.21 21.00
C LEU A 341 -1.98 12.47 20.33
N LEU A 342 -2.57 11.44 19.75
CA LEU A 342 -3.88 11.48 19.08
C LEU A 342 -5.02 10.96 19.97
N ASP A 343 -4.77 10.72 21.26
CA ASP A 343 -5.83 10.37 22.21
C ASP A 343 -6.56 11.63 22.69
N PRO A 344 -7.82 11.83 22.32
CA PRO A 344 -8.60 13.00 22.74
C PRO A 344 -8.93 13.00 24.23
N GLY A 345 -8.81 11.83 24.88
CA GLY A 345 -9.26 11.64 26.26
C GLY A 345 -10.80 11.68 26.38
N LYS A 346 -11.28 11.77 27.64
CA LYS A 346 -12.73 11.77 27.93
C LYS A 346 -13.41 13.11 27.64
N THR A 347 -12.66 14.19 27.67
CA THR A 347 -13.11 15.58 27.46
C THR A 347 -12.24 16.27 26.40
N PRO A 348 -12.42 15.94 25.10
CA PRO A 348 -11.58 16.49 24.03
C PRO A 348 -11.47 18.02 24.03
N HIS A 349 -12.55 18.72 24.37
CA HIS A 349 -12.57 20.19 24.43
C HIS A 349 -11.67 20.81 25.49
N GLU A 350 -11.29 20.06 26.54
CA GLU A 350 -10.39 20.49 27.62
C GLU A 350 -8.93 20.07 27.36
N ASN A 351 -8.69 19.15 26.41
CA ASN A 351 -7.36 18.63 26.10
C ASN A 351 -6.62 19.52 25.10
N ILE A 352 -6.04 20.61 25.60
CA ILE A 352 -5.39 21.63 24.76
C ILE A 352 -4.23 21.08 23.96
N GLN A 353 -3.43 20.16 24.54
CA GLN A 353 -2.34 19.50 23.81
C GLN A 353 -2.89 18.71 22.62
N PHE A 354 -3.94 17.91 22.83
CA PHE A 354 -4.59 17.17 21.75
C PHE A 354 -5.16 18.09 20.68
N LEU A 355 -5.85 19.18 21.07
CA LEU A 355 -6.42 20.16 20.14
C LEU A 355 -5.34 20.83 19.28
N LEU A 356 -4.19 21.16 19.88
CA LEU A 356 -3.05 21.68 19.11
C LEU A 356 -2.51 20.66 18.12
N VAL A 357 -2.30 19.41 18.57
CA VAL A 357 -1.85 18.31 17.68
C VAL A 357 -2.85 18.11 16.54
N LEU A 358 -4.15 18.05 16.84
CA LEU A 358 -5.21 17.88 15.84
C LEU A 358 -5.18 19.01 14.80
N THR A 359 -5.15 20.26 15.25
CA THR A 359 -5.16 21.43 14.34
C THR A 359 -3.87 21.55 13.53
N CYS A 360 -2.72 21.15 14.09
CA CYS A 360 -1.48 21.01 13.33
C CYS A 360 -1.59 19.96 12.23
N ILE A 361 -2.23 18.80 12.47
CA ILE A 361 -2.44 17.78 11.45
C ILE A 361 -3.40 18.28 10.37
N LEU A 362 -4.48 18.98 10.74
CA LEU A 362 -5.37 19.61 9.75
C LEU A 362 -4.61 20.58 8.85
N LYS A 363 -3.76 21.44 9.43
CA LYS A 363 -2.89 22.34 8.70
C LYS A 363 -1.93 21.60 7.78
N ALA A 364 -1.26 20.57 8.28
CA ALA A 364 -0.32 19.74 7.51
C ALA A 364 -0.99 19.13 6.28
N VAL A 365 -2.14 18.51 6.47
CA VAL A 365 -2.90 17.84 5.38
C VAL A 365 -3.48 18.87 4.40
N ASP A 366 -4.00 20.00 4.87
CA ASP A 366 -4.53 21.04 3.99
C ASP A 366 -3.42 21.70 3.16
N THR A 367 -2.27 21.99 3.77
CA THR A 367 -1.13 22.61 3.09
C THR A 367 -0.53 21.71 2.03
N HIS A 368 -0.46 20.41 2.31
CA HIS A 368 0.21 19.41 1.49
C HIS A 368 -0.74 18.32 0.95
N ALA A 369 -1.99 18.66 0.69
CA ALA A 369 -2.99 17.72 0.18
C ALA A 369 -2.58 17.10 -1.18
N ASP A 370 -1.94 17.88 -2.03
CA ASP A 370 -1.36 17.44 -3.30
C ASP A 370 -0.28 16.36 -3.10
N LEU A 371 0.63 16.59 -2.18
CA LEU A 371 1.72 15.67 -1.86
C LEU A 371 1.21 14.38 -1.17
N LEU A 372 0.22 14.52 -0.27
CA LEU A 372 -0.39 13.35 0.36
C LEU A 372 -1.18 12.51 -0.66
N ARG A 373 -1.85 13.13 -1.64
CA ARG A 373 -2.48 12.40 -2.75
C ARG A 373 -1.44 11.70 -3.62
N GLU A 374 -0.32 12.37 -3.89
CA GLU A 374 0.77 11.81 -4.67
C GLU A 374 1.35 10.54 -4.01
N SER A 375 1.52 10.53 -2.69
CA SER A 375 2.07 9.39 -1.94
C SER A 375 1.25 8.09 -2.04
N ALA A 376 0.06 8.13 -2.61
CA ALA A 376 -0.77 6.99 -2.95
C ALA A 376 -1.05 6.90 -4.47
N ALA A 377 -0.19 7.51 -5.28
CA ALA A 377 -0.32 7.50 -6.73
C ALA A 377 0.27 6.21 -7.32
N ASP A 378 -0.59 5.39 -7.90
CA ASP A 378 -0.24 4.16 -8.60
C ASP A 378 -1.16 3.95 -9.80
N VAL A 379 -0.65 3.24 -10.81
CA VAL A 379 -1.42 2.92 -12.03
C VAL A 379 -2.72 2.17 -11.71
N GLY A 380 -2.67 1.25 -10.74
CA GLY A 380 -3.83 0.50 -10.30
C GLY A 380 -4.84 1.36 -9.54
N ASN A 381 -4.37 2.34 -8.78
CA ASN A 381 -5.24 3.28 -8.07
C ASN A 381 -6.02 4.20 -9.01
N ASP A 382 -5.52 4.50 -10.19
CA ASP A 382 -6.28 5.21 -11.23
C ASP A 382 -7.57 4.46 -11.61
N GLN A 383 -7.58 3.12 -11.44
CA GLN A 383 -8.75 2.28 -11.71
C GLN A 383 -9.62 2.06 -10.46
N ARG A 384 -9.09 2.26 -9.25
CA ARG A 384 -9.76 1.95 -7.98
C ARG A 384 -10.44 3.19 -7.37
N LEU A 385 -9.78 4.35 -7.34
CA LEU A 385 -10.26 5.53 -6.62
C LEU A 385 -11.56 6.09 -7.17
N GLY A 386 -12.41 6.59 -6.27
CA GLY A 386 -13.63 7.32 -6.60
C GLY A 386 -14.92 6.51 -6.54
N GLY A 387 -14.91 5.30 -6.03
CA GLY A 387 -16.11 4.48 -5.86
C GLY A 387 -15.84 3.11 -5.24
N ASN A 388 -16.89 2.36 -4.90
CA ASN A 388 -16.77 1.01 -4.35
C ASN A 388 -15.81 0.96 -3.14
N GLU A 389 -16.10 1.74 -2.10
CA GLU A 389 -15.33 1.87 -0.85
C GLU A 389 -13.92 2.51 -0.98
N ALA A 390 -13.48 2.84 -2.18
CA ALA A 390 -12.25 3.61 -2.39
C ALA A 390 -12.52 5.12 -2.36
N PRO A 391 -11.72 5.93 -1.65
CA PRO A 391 -11.97 7.37 -1.54
C PRO A 391 -11.81 8.08 -2.90
N PRO A 392 -12.44 9.25 -3.08
CA PRO A 392 -12.20 10.09 -4.24
C PRO A 392 -10.76 10.65 -4.25
N ALA A 393 -10.30 11.09 -5.42
CA ALA A 393 -8.95 11.60 -5.63
C ALA A 393 -8.68 13.00 -5.02
N VAL A 394 -9.60 13.50 -4.21
CA VAL A 394 -9.49 14.75 -3.46
C VAL A 394 -9.24 14.42 -1.99
N ILE A 395 -8.15 14.92 -1.44
CA ILE A 395 -7.88 14.78 0.00
C ILE A 395 -8.85 15.64 0.80
N SER A 396 -9.49 15.03 1.78
CA SER A 396 -10.28 15.69 2.82
C SER A 396 -10.15 14.93 4.14
N VAL A 397 -10.44 15.59 5.25
CA VAL A 397 -10.34 15.02 6.59
C VAL A 397 -11.72 14.82 7.20
N PHE A 398 -12.03 13.62 7.64
CA PHE A 398 -13.20 13.30 8.42
C PHE A 398 -12.86 13.33 9.92
N LEU A 399 -13.60 14.11 10.68
CA LEU A 399 -13.45 14.22 12.15
C LEU A 399 -14.61 13.58 12.92
N GLY A 400 -15.75 13.40 12.25
CA GLY A 400 -16.98 12.95 12.87
C GLY A 400 -17.69 14.04 13.70
N GLU A 401 -18.79 13.65 14.36
CA GLU A 401 -19.68 14.62 15.04
C GLU A 401 -19.05 15.28 16.26
N GLN A 402 -18.30 14.53 17.07
CA GLN A 402 -17.75 15.04 18.33
C GLN A 402 -16.64 16.09 18.09
N LEU A 403 -15.63 15.72 17.33
CA LEU A 403 -14.53 16.64 17.05
C LEU A 403 -14.92 17.73 16.05
N GLY A 404 -15.86 17.45 15.13
CA GLY A 404 -16.45 18.46 14.26
C GLY A 404 -17.14 19.56 15.08
N ASP A 405 -17.96 19.18 16.05
CA ASP A 405 -18.61 20.13 16.96
C ASP A 405 -17.61 20.95 17.79
N VAL A 406 -16.55 20.31 18.31
CA VAL A 406 -15.47 21.01 19.03
C VAL A 406 -14.77 22.03 18.10
N LEU A 407 -14.47 21.64 16.88
CA LEU A 407 -13.85 22.53 15.88
C LEU A 407 -14.78 23.70 15.53
N ASP A 408 -16.07 23.46 15.32
CA ASP A 408 -17.07 24.50 15.04
C ASP A 408 -17.19 25.51 16.18
N GLN A 409 -17.10 25.08 17.46
CA GLN A 409 -17.06 25.94 18.61
C GLN A 409 -15.78 26.80 18.59
N LEU A 410 -14.61 26.21 18.32
CA LEU A 410 -13.34 26.97 18.22
C LEU A 410 -13.38 28.01 17.12
N ILE A 411 -13.94 27.68 15.96
CA ILE A 411 -14.08 28.61 14.83
C ILE A 411 -15.05 29.76 15.16
N SER A 412 -16.22 29.45 15.73
CA SER A 412 -17.29 30.41 15.92
C SER A 412 -17.10 31.34 17.15
N THR A 413 -16.62 30.76 18.26
CA THR A 413 -16.51 31.48 19.55
C THR A 413 -15.07 31.64 20.04
N GLY A 414 -14.11 30.95 19.48
CA GLY A 414 -12.72 30.92 19.89
C GLY A 414 -12.41 29.99 21.05
N THR A 415 -13.42 29.34 21.63
CA THR A 415 -13.27 28.43 22.76
C THR A 415 -14.27 27.28 22.62
N ALA A 416 -13.85 26.05 22.91
CA ALA A 416 -14.76 24.91 23.01
C ALA A 416 -15.16 24.71 24.48
N THR A 417 -16.44 24.67 24.76
CA THR A 417 -16.99 24.63 26.12
C THR A 417 -17.57 23.27 26.50
N HIS A 418 -17.79 22.38 25.49
CA HIS A 418 -18.33 21.06 25.69
C HIS A 418 -17.94 20.13 24.55
N SER A 419 -18.06 18.83 24.78
CA SER A 419 -17.97 17.78 23.76
C SER A 419 -19.23 16.94 23.76
N LYS A 420 -19.73 16.59 22.58
CA LYS A 420 -20.82 15.61 22.45
C LYS A 420 -20.38 14.29 23.07
N LYS A 421 -21.25 13.66 23.84
CA LYS A 421 -21.03 12.31 24.40
C LYS A 421 -21.75 11.29 23.55
N GLY A 422 -21.17 10.10 23.43
CA GLY A 422 -21.89 8.96 22.88
C GLY A 422 -23.15 8.70 23.69
N SER A 423 -24.24 8.29 23.02
CA SER A 423 -25.48 7.87 23.70
C SER A 423 -25.35 6.44 24.19
N LEU A 424 -26.09 6.12 25.25
CA LEU A 424 -26.26 4.72 25.66
C LEU A 424 -27.06 3.98 24.59
N LEU A 425 -26.56 2.87 24.12
CA LEU A 425 -27.25 1.98 23.20
C LEU A 425 -27.91 0.88 24.04
N GLU A 426 -29.25 0.98 24.14
CA GLU A 426 -30.08 -0.04 24.78
C GLU A 426 -30.53 -1.03 23.70
N THR A 427 -30.13 -2.29 23.83
CA THR A 427 -30.52 -3.32 22.87
C THR A 427 -31.97 -3.76 23.01
N GLY A 428 -32.63 -3.42 24.11
CA GLY A 428 -33.97 -3.88 24.45
C GLY A 428 -34.05 -5.36 24.85
N VAL A 429 -32.93 -6.05 24.88
CA VAL A 429 -32.82 -7.47 25.23
C VAL A 429 -32.18 -7.62 26.61
N LYS A 430 -32.94 -8.13 27.58
CA LYS A 430 -32.49 -8.23 28.99
C LYS A 430 -31.19 -9.01 29.25
N THR A 431 -30.81 -9.89 28.31
CA THR A 431 -29.59 -10.70 28.40
C THR A 431 -28.39 -10.08 27.71
N LEU A 432 -28.56 -8.96 27.01
CA LEU A 432 -27.49 -8.22 26.39
C LEU A 432 -27.15 -6.98 27.23
N PRO A 433 -25.87 -6.68 27.40
CA PRO A 433 -25.48 -5.47 28.11
C PRO A 433 -25.81 -4.22 27.31
N ASP A 434 -26.17 -3.16 28.00
CA ASP A 434 -26.16 -1.83 27.43
C ASP A 434 -24.73 -1.33 27.32
N PHE A 435 -24.39 -0.62 26.24
CA PHE A 435 -23.07 -0.08 26.03
C PHE A 435 -23.12 1.33 25.47
N MET A 436 -22.04 2.09 25.77
CA MET A 436 -21.91 3.44 25.20
C MET A 436 -21.59 3.33 23.72
N LYS A 437 -22.40 3.97 22.90
CA LYS A 437 -22.11 4.15 21.48
C LYS A 437 -20.90 5.07 21.34
N ASP A 438 -20.02 4.80 20.39
CA ASP A 438 -18.96 5.73 20.02
C ASP A 438 -19.56 7.08 19.63
N ALA A 439 -18.88 8.16 19.96
CA ALA A 439 -19.38 9.52 19.71
C ALA A 439 -19.44 9.86 18.21
N THR A 440 -18.76 9.07 17.37
CA THR A 440 -18.71 9.26 15.92
C THR A 440 -18.84 7.90 15.21
N ASP A 441 -19.47 7.90 14.05
CA ASP A 441 -19.46 6.77 13.13
C ASP A 441 -18.24 6.86 12.18
N ARG A 442 -17.94 5.77 11.45
CA ARG A 442 -16.90 5.74 10.43
C ARG A 442 -17.44 6.31 9.11
N ASN A 443 -16.58 7.00 8.36
CA ASN A 443 -16.90 7.45 7.00
C ASN A 443 -16.04 6.71 5.98
N ARG A 444 -16.62 5.70 5.34
CA ARG A 444 -15.95 4.87 4.32
C ARG A 444 -15.56 5.63 3.05
N THR A 445 -16.12 6.81 2.83
CA THR A 445 -15.84 7.64 1.66
C THR A 445 -14.73 8.68 1.89
N SER A 446 -14.27 8.85 3.12
CA SER A 446 -13.22 9.81 3.45
C SER A 446 -11.83 9.24 3.16
N PRO A 447 -10.95 9.99 2.49
CA PRO A 447 -9.57 9.57 2.25
C PRO A 447 -8.69 9.61 3.50
N PHE A 448 -9.00 10.48 4.48
CA PHE A 448 -8.24 10.62 5.72
C PHE A 448 -9.21 10.83 6.89
N ALA A 449 -9.42 9.80 7.69
CA ALA A 449 -10.44 9.78 8.73
C ALA A 449 -9.85 9.64 10.13
N PHE A 450 -10.31 10.46 11.07
CA PHE A 450 -10.01 10.27 12.50
C PHE A 450 -10.89 9.15 13.06
N THR A 451 -10.26 8.13 13.63
CA THR A 451 -10.95 6.93 14.13
C THR A 451 -10.64 6.67 15.61
N GLY A 452 -10.92 7.67 16.46
CA GLY A 452 -10.83 7.58 17.91
C GLY A 452 -9.49 8.03 18.51
N ASN A 453 -8.37 7.45 18.10
CA ASN A 453 -7.03 7.80 18.58
C ASN A 453 -5.94 7.67 17.50
N LYS A 454 -6.33 7.72 16.25
CA LYS A 454 -5.47 7.59 15.07
C LYS A 454 -6.16 8.17 13.84
N PHE A 455 -5.38 8.45 12.81
CA PHE A 455 -5.89 8.74 11.48
C PHE A 455 -5.74 7.53 10.57
N GLU A 456 -6.76 7.24 9.81
CA GLU A 456 -6.82 6.19 8.80
C GLU A 456 -6.69 6.82 7.41
N PHE A 457 -5.56 6.59 6.73
CA PHE A 457 -5.36 6.99 5.35
C PHE A 457 -5.75 5.84 4.42
N ARG A 458 -6.84 6.04 3.65
CA ARG A 458 -7.54 4.98 2.93
C ARG A 458 -7.16 4.84 1.45
N MET A 459 -6.22 5.65 0.95
CA MET A 459 -5.91 5.71 -0.48
C MET A 459 -4.83 4.73 -0.94
N VAL A 460 -4.00 4.20 -0.06
CA VAL A 460 -2.85 3.35 -0.43
C VAL A 460 -3.33 2.11 -1.18
N GLY A 461 -2.69 1.80 -2.30
CA GLY A 461 -3.02 0.64 -3.14
C GLY A 461 -2.61 -0.69 -2.51
N SER A 462 -3.29 -1.78 -2.91
CA SER A 462 -3.04 -3.12 -2.35
C SER A 462 -1.61 -3.60 -2.55
N ARG A 463 -0.97 -3.29 -3.68
CA ARG A 463 0.41 -3.69 -3.98
C ARG A 463 1.47 -2.71 -3.51
N ASP A 464 1.08 -1.47 -3.14
CA ASP A 464 2.02 -0.41 -2.84
C ASP A 464 2.76 -0.65 -1.51
N SER A 465 3.93 -0.04 -1.37
CA SER A 465 4.59 0.07 -0.08
C SER A 465 3.87 1.12 0.77
N ILE A 466 3.70 0.85 2.07
CA ILE A 466 3.20 1.86 3.00
C ILE A 466 4.26 2.90 3.38
N SER A 467 5.50 2.74 2.93
CA SER A 467 6.60 3.65 3.30
C SER A 467 6.35 5.07 2.80
N GLU A 468 5.95 5.25 1.54
CA GLU A 468 5.85 6.56 0.90
C GLU A 468 4.80 7.46 1.56
N CYS A 469 3.60 6.95 1.79
CA CYS A 469 2.56 7.73 2.47
C CYS A 469 2.97 8.10 3.91
N ASN A 470 3.69 7.21 4.60
CA ASN A 470 4.16 7.49 5.95
C ASN A 470 5.34 8.47 5.97
N VAL A 471 6.22 8.47 4.96
CA VAL A 471 7.24 9.51 4.77
C VAL A 471 6.58 10.87 4.65
N VAL A 472 5.55 10.98 3.83
CA VAL A 472 4.81 12.25 3.65
C VAL A 472 4.10 12.64 4.95
N LEU A 473 3.29 11.75 5.55
CA LEU A 473 2.56 12.05 6.79
C LEU A 473 3.48 12.51 7.93
N ASN A 474 4.59 11.79 8.14
CA ASN A 474 5.55 12.16 9.19
C ASN A 474 6.17 13.53 8.92
N THR A 475 6.53 13.84 7.67
CA THR A 475 7.26 15.07 7.33
C THR A 475 6.36 16.29 7.36
N ILE A 476 5.13 16.20 6.81
CA ILE A 476 4.18 17.32 6.85
C ILE A 476 3.71 17.63 8.28
N ALA A 477 3.52 16.57 9.10
CA ALA A 477 3.21 16.77 10.52
C ALA A 477 4.39 17.38 11.28
N ALA A 478 5.64 16.98 10.97
CA ALA A 478 6.84 17.59 11.56
C ALA A 478 6.95 19.07 11.23
N GLU A 479 6.63 19.49 10.00
CA GLU A 479 6.61 20.90 9.61
C GLU A 479 5.57 21.70 10.43
N ALA A 480 4.34 21.20 10.53
CA ALA A 480 3.29 21.87 11.29
C ALA A 480 3.65 21.95 12.79
N PHE A 481 4.22 20.90 13.37
CA PHE A 481 4.67 20.93 14.76
C PHE A 481 5.84 21.89 14.96
N LYS A 482 6.81 21.94 14.03
CA LYS A 482 7.91 22.89 14.07
C LYS A 482 7.41 24.33 14.09
N GLU A 483 6.52 24.67 13.16
CA GLU A 483 5.95 26.04 13.08
C GLU A 483 5.18 26.42 14.36
N ALA A 484 4.38 25.48 14.88
CA ALA A 484 3.68 25.70 16.14
C ALA A 484 4.67 25.93 17.31
N CYS A 485 5.72 25.11 17.41
CA CYS A 485 6.75 25.26 18.44
C CYS A 485 7.50 26.59 18.30
N ASP A 486 7.92 26.98 17.10
CA ASP A 486 8.63 28.23 16.84
C ASP A 486 7.82 29.44 17.33
N ARG A 487 6.50 29.42 17.12
CA ARG A 487 5.58 30.48 17.57
C ARG A 487 5.36 30.45 19.08
N LEU A 488 5.16 29.29 19.67
CA LEU A 488 4.88 29.14 21.10
C LEU A 488 6.11 29.43 21.98
N GLU A 489 7.33 29.07 21.51
CA GLU A 489 8.58 29.38 22.20
C GLU A 489 8.91 30.87 22.18
N ALA A 490 8.42 31.62 21.19
CA ALA A 490 8.61 33.06 21.08
C ALA A 490 7.55 33.86 21.85
N ALA A 491 6.49 33.20 22.36
CA ALA A 491 5.38 33.88 23.03
C ALA A 491 5.72 34.30 24.49
N GLU A 492 5.24 35.47 24.90
CA GLU A 492 5.37 35.93 26.30
C GLU A 492 4.39 35.20 27.24
N ASP A 493 3.20 34.86 26.73
CA ASP A 493 2.14 34.13 27.44
C ASP A 493 1.80 32.86 26.65
N PHE A 494 2.27 31.73 27.16
CA PHE A 494 2.09 30.42 26.50
C PHE A 494 0.62 30.02 26.41
N ASP A 495 -0.15 30.20 27.49
CA ASP A 495 -1.54 29.72 27.53
C ASP A 495 -2.41 30.50 26.55
N MET A 496 -2.23 31.82 26.48
CA MET A 496 -2.93 32.65 25.49
C MET A 496 -2.48 32.28 24.06
N ALA A 497 -1.18 32.15 23.84
CA ALA A 497 -0.63 31.88 22.51
C ALA A 497 -1.08 30.53 21.96
N VAL A 498 -1.17 29.47 22.78
CA VAL A 498 -1.62 28.15 22.32
C VAL A 498 -3.11 28.16 21.94
N HIS A 499 -3.95 28.88 22.71
CA HIS A 499 -5.36 29.04 22.36
C HIS A 499 -5.56 29.82 21.06
N ASP A 500 -4.84 30.91 20.88
CA ASP A 500 -4.89 31.72 19.66
C ASP A 500 -4.41 30.90 18.44
N LEU A 501 -3.36 30.12 18.61
CA LEU A 501 -2.82 29.25 17.53
C LEU A 501 -3.80 28.15 17.12
N ILE A 502 -4.42 27.47 18.09
CA ILE A 502 -5.45 26.46 17.84
C ILE A 502 -6.61 27.07 17.05
N LYS A 503 -7.09 28.23 17.49
CA LYS A 503 -8.17 28.96 16.82
C LYS A 503 -7.79 29.38 15.40
N GLU A 504 -6.60 29.94 15.19
CA GLU A 504 -6.10 30.35 13.89
C GLU A 504 -6.05 29.15 12.94
N TYR A 505 -5.40 28.07 13.35
CA TYR A 505 -5.31 26.87 12.52
C TYR A 505 -6.67 26.22 12.24
N ALA A 506 -7.59 26.24 13.20
CA ALA A 506 -8.95 25.76 12.99
C ALA A 506 -9.68 26.58 11.91
N ILE A 507 -9.56 27.91 11.94
CA ILE A 507 -10.19 28.82 10.96
C ILE A 507 -9.54 28.69 9.59
N ASP A 508 -8.21 28.73 9.50
CA ASP A 508 -7.49 28.78 8.23
C ASP A 508 -7.57 27.45 7.45
N HIS A 509 -7.66 26.32 8.17
CA HIS A 509 -7.62 24.98 7.59
C HIS A 509 -8.94 24.21 7.67
N GLN A 510 -10.06 24.87 8.05
CA GLN A 510 -11.39 24.23 8.07
C GLN A 510 -11.83 23.70 6.69
N ARG A 511 -11.30 24.27 5.60
CA ARG A 511 -11.67 23.90 4.23
C ARG A 511 -11.36 22.43 3.90
N ILE A 512 -10.37 21.81 4.59
CA ILE A 512 -10.02 20.41 4.39
C ILE A 512 -10.99 19.45 5.08
N VAL A 513 -11.73 19.92 6.10
CA VAL A 513 -12.64 19.09 6.88
C VAL A 513 -13.94 18.85 6.12
N PHE A 514 -14.29 17.57 5.94
CA PHE A 514 -15.52 17.17 5.29
C PHE A 514 -16.08 15.91 5.96
N ASN A 515 -17.25 16.06 6.60
CA ASN A 515 -17.93 14.98 7.31
C ASN A 515 -19.09 14.34 6.50
N GLY A 516 -19.21 14.68 5.20
CA GLY A 516 -20.27 14.22 4.32
C GLY A 516 -19.88 13.01 3.46
N ASN A 517 -20.73 12.72 2.48
CA ASN A 517 -20.51 11.64 1.51
C ASN A 517 -19.54 12.07 0.40
N GLY A 518 -18.32 11.55 0.41
CA GLY A 518 -17.28 11.85 -0.59
C GLY A 518 -17.60 11.35 -2.00
N TYR A 519 -18.58 10.46 -2.18
CA TYR A 519 -19.01 9.99 -3.51
C TYR A 519 -20.09 10.87 -4.13
N ALA A 520 -20.67 11.79 -3.37
CA ALA A 520 -21.69 12.68 -3.90
C ALA A 520 -21.11 13.60 -4.99
N PRO A 521 -21.78 13.75 -6.14
CA PRO A 521 -21.31 14.64 -7.21
C PRO A 521 -21.08 16.08 -6.74
N GLU A 522 -21.88 16.53 -5.78
CA GLU A 522 -21.80 17.85 -5.17
C GLU A 522 -20.48 18.06 -4.42
N TRP A 523 -19.87 16.99 -3.93
CA TRP A 523 -18.56 17.09 -3.24
C TRP A 523 -17.44 17.53 -4.19
N ALA A 524 -17.41 17.02 -5.42
CA ALA A 524 -16.39 17.44 -6.39
C ALA A 524 -16.45 18.94 -6.68
N GLU A 525 -17.65 19.49 -6.82
CA GLU A 525 -17.85 20.92 -7.02
C GLU A 525 -17.51 21.74 -5.76
N GLU A 526 -17.90 21.24 -4.59
CA GLU A 526 -17.59 21.88 -3.31
C GLU A 526 -16.07 21.89 -3.05
N ALA A 527 -15.39 20.78 -3.31
CA ALA A 527 -13.94 20.67 -3.17
C ALA A 527 -13.21 21.69 -4.07
N LYS A 528 -13.69 21.83 -5.31
CA LYS A 528 -13.18 22.83 -6.24
C LYS A 528 -13.43 24.27 -5.72
N ARG A 529 -14.61 24.55 -5.17
CA ARG A 529 -14.95 25.85 -4.57
C ARG A 529 -14.06 26.17 -3.37
N ARG A 530 -13.70 25.15 -2.58
CA ARG A 530 -12.76 25.27 -1.46
C ARG A 530 -11.30 25.37 -1.90
N GLY A 531 -10.99 25.21 -3.19
CA GLY A 531 -9.64 25.25 -3.71
C GLY A 531 -8.80 24.01 -3.33
N LEU A 532 -9.45 22.88 -3.07
CA LEU A 532 -8.76 21.63 -2.80
C LEU A 532 -8.27 20.99 -4.12
N PRO A 533 -7.02 20.47 -4.17
CA PRO A 533 -6.51 19.83 -5.37
C PRO A 533 -7.27 18.52 -5.67
N ASN A 534 -7.68 18.38 -6.93
CA ASN A 534 -8.24 17.15 -7.47
C ASN A 534 -7.24 16.56 -8.47
N LEU A 535 -6.60 15.46 -8.11
CA LEU A 535 -5.55 14.81 -8.89
C LEU A 535 -6.00 13.38 -9.24
N PRO A 536 -6.82 13.21 -10.31
CA PRO A 536 -7.52 11.97 -10.59
C PRO A 536 -6.61 10.81 -11.01
N SER A 537 -5.46 11.10 -11.59
CA SER A 537 -4.51 10.06 -12.04
C SER A 537 -3.15 10.19 -11.38
N MET A 538 -2.36 9.11 -11.44
CA MET A 538 -0.96 9.11 -11.04
C MET A 538 -0.16 10.18 -11.79
N VAL A 539 -0.38 10.31 -13.10
CA VAL A 539 0.33 11.31 -13.94
C VAL A 539 0.02 12.74 -13.50
N ASP A 540 -1.20 13.00 -13.03
CA ASP A 540 -1.60 14.31 -12.53
C ASP A 540 -1.02 14.60 -11.13
N ALA A 541 -0.75 13.57 -10.33
CA ALA A 541 -0.24 13.68 -8.97
C ALA A 541 1.29 13.84 -8.89
N ILE A 542 2.06 13.14 -9.73
CA ILE A 542 3.53 13.13 -9.72
C ILE A 542 4.15 14.55 -9.65
N PRO A 543 3.65 15.59 -10.32
CA PRO A 543 4.23 16.93 -10.23
C PRO A 543 4.29 17.50 -8.82
N ALA A 544 3.48 17.00 -7.87
CA ALA A 544 3.50 17.45 -6.47
C ALA A 544 4.86 17.23 -5.80
N LEU A 545 5.59 16.17 -6.16
CA LEU A 545 6.92 15.84 -5.62
C LEU A 545 7.97 16.92 -5.88
N THR A 546 7.89 17.60 -7.01
CA THR A 546 8.94 18.52 -7.47
C THR A 546 8.54 19.99 -7.36
N THR A 547 7.41 20.29 -6.70
CA THR A 547 7.04 21.68 -6.43
C THR A 547 8.07 22.35 -5.51
N PRO A 548 8.31 23.66 -5.64
CA PRO A 548 9.18 24.39 -4.69
C PRO A 548 8.80 24.20 -3.22
N LYS A 549 7.50 24.05 -2.94
CA LYS A 549 6.96 23.77 -1.62
C LYS A 549 7.42 22.40 -1.10
N ALA A 550 7.28 21.35 -1.89
CA ALA A 550 7.69 20.00 -1.52
C ALA A 550 9.22 19.89 -1.36
N VAL A 551 9.99 20.48 -2.28
CA VAL A 551 11.46 20.51 -2.20
C VAL A 551 11.89 21.20 -0.90
N LYS A 552 11.35 22.37 -0.59
CA LYS A 552 11.66 23.07 0.66
C LYS A 552 11.34 22.23 1.89
N LEU A 553 10.15 21.62 1.93
CA LEU A 553 9.72 20.76 3.04
C LEU A 553 10.74 19.63 3.27
N PHE A 554 11.03 18.85 2.25
CA PHE A 554 11.87 17.66 2.41
C PHE A 554 13.35 17.98 2.67
N GLU A 555 13.89 19.05 2.08
CA GLU A 555 15.25 19.51 2.34
C GLU A 555 15.38 20.07 3.77
N GLU A 556 14.40 20.82 4.28
CA GLU A 556 14.40 21.35 5.64
C GLU A 556 14.49 20.25 6.71
N PHE A 557 13.82 19.13 6.48
CA PHE A 557 13.84 17.98 7.39
C PHE A 557 14.85 16.90 7.00
N HIS A 558 15.69 17.13 5.99
CA HIS A 558 16.69 16.18 5.50
C HIS A 558 16.11 14.81 5.12
N VAL A 559 14.86 14.77 4.65
CA VAL A 559 14.18 13.54 4.24
C VAL A 559 14.54 13.19 2.80
N PHE A 560 14.44 14.15 1.90
CA PHE A 560 14.89 14.05 0.51
C PHE A 560 15.67 15.29 0.11
N THR A 561 16.65 15.11 -0.77
CA THR A 561 17.22 16.19 -1.56
C THR A 561 16.33 16.46 -2.80
N LYS A 562 16.47 17.64 -3.39
CA LYS A 562 15.79 17.95 -4.66
C LYS A 562 16.08 16.91 -5.74
N THR A 563 17.33 16.45 -5.84
CA THR A 563 17.76 15.45 -6.81
C THR A 563 17.09 14.09 -6.59
N GLU A 564 16.91 13.66 -5.32
CA GLU A 564 16.17 12.44 -4.99
C GLU A 564 14.68 12.55 -5.37
N LEU A 565 14.05 13.72 -5.18
CA LEU A 565 12.66 13.95 -5.56
C LEU A 565 12.46 13.94 -7.08
N GLU A 566 13.33 14.64 -7.82
CA GLU A 566 13.32 14.65 -9.30
C GLU A 566 13.50 13.24 -9.87
N SER A 567 14.42 12.47 -9.30
CA SER A 567 14.63 11.07 -9.68
C SER A 567 13.38 10.21 -9.45
N ARG A 568 12.72 10.35 -8.31
CA ARG A 568 11.50 9.59 -8.01
C ARG A 568 10.36 9.94 -8.97
N ALA A 569 10.18 11.21 -9.29
CA ALA A 569 9.19 11.64 -10.27
C ALA A 569 9.45 11.01 -11.66
N GLU A 570 10.70 10.99 -12.11
CA GLU A 570 11.06 10.35 -13.39
C GLU A 570 10.80 8.83 -13.36
N ILE A 571 11.15 8.15 -12.26
CA ILE A 571 10.87 6.71 -12.09
C ILE A 571 9.36 6.44 -12.14
N GLN A 572 8.56 7.26 -11.49
CA GLN A 572 7.09 7.10 -11.48
C GLN A 572 6.48 7.31 -12.87
N TYR A 573 6.90 8.31 -13.63
CA TYR A 573 6.47 8.49 -15.02
C TYR A 573 6.85 7.29 -15.89
N GLU A 574 8.05 6.78 -15.72
CA GLU A 574 8.54 5.60 -16.44
C GLU A 574 7.71 4.35 -16.12
N ILE A 575 7.44 4.11 -14.82
CA ILE A 575 6.60 3.00 -14.36
C ILE A 575 5.20 3.09 -14.96
N TYR A 576 4.57 4.27 -14.92
CA TYR A 576 3.25 4.49 -15.49
C TYR A 576 3.22 4.15 -17.00
N ALA A 577 4.13 4.73 -17.75
CA ALA A 577 4.19 4.53 -19.21
C ALA A 577 4.46 3.06 -19.57
N LYS A 578 5.35 2.39 -18.85
CA LYS A 578 5.66 0.96 -19.05
C LYS A 578 4.47 0.07 -18.71
N ALA A 579 3.80 0.29 -17.58
CA ALA A 579 2.65 -0.49 -17.15
C ALA A 579 1.51 -0.41 -18.17
N VAL A 580 1.10 0.80 -18.55
CA VAL A 580 0.04 1.04 -19.55
C VAL A 580 0.42 0.42 -20.91
N ASN A 581 1.68 0.55 -21.34
CA ASN A 581 2.14 -0.03 -22.59
C ASN A 581 2.13 -1.58 -22.57
N ILE A 582 2.46 -2.19 -21.44
CA ILE A 582 2.34 -3.66 -21.26
C ILE A 582 0.88 -4.10 -21.31
N GLU A 583 -0.01 -3.41 -20.63
CA GLU A 583 -1.45 -3.69 -20.66
C GLU A 583 -2.01 -3.59 -22.08
N ALA A 584 -1.72 -2.50 -22.79
CA ALA A 584 -2.16 -2.29 -24.16
C ALA A 584 -1.66 -3.38 -25.13
N LYS A 585 -0.38 -3.75 -25.05
CA LYS A 585 0.20 -4.84 -25.83
C LYS A 585 -0.43 -6.18 -25.50
N THR A 586 -0.74 -6.42 -24.23
CA THR A 586 -1.44 -7.63 -23.77
C THR A 586 -2.84 -7.72 -24.34
N MET A 587 -3.58 -6.58 -24.36
CA MET A 587 -4.91 -6.53 -25.02
C MET A 587 -4.83 -6.87 -26.50
N ILE A 588 -3.87 -6.29 -27.23
CA ILE A 588 -3.65 -6.57 -28.64
C ILE A 588 -3.35 -8.05 -28.88
N ASP A 589 -2.47 -8.65 -28.06
CA ASP A 589 -2.11 -10.08 -28.17
C ASP A 589 -3.31 -10.99 -27.93
N ILE A 590 -4.09 -10.73 -26.88
CA ILE A 590 -5.30 -11.50 -26.55
C ILE A 590 -6.36 -11.35 -27.64
N ALA A 591 -6.64 -10.11 -28.07
CA ALA A 591 -7.63 -9.85 -29.11
C ALA A 591 -7.26 -10.56 -30.43
N THR A 592 -6.00 -10.43 -30.86
CA THR A 592 -5.51 -11.01 -32.13
C THR A 592 -5.47 -12.54 -32.13
N LYS A 593 -4.95 -13.14 -31.03
CA LYS A 593 -4.65 -14.57 -30.99
C LYS A 593 -5.75 -15.44 -30.41
N GLN A 594 -6.66 -14.86 -29.63
CA GLN A 594 -7.67 -15.61 -28.89
C GLN A 594 -9.08 -15.16 -29.24
N ILE A 595 -9.44 -13.89 -29.02
CA ILE A 595 -10.83 -13.43 -29.14
C ILE A 595 -11.31 -13.43 -30.61
N ILE A 596 -10.63 -12.72 -31.50
CA ILE A 596 -11.00 -12.66 -32.91
C ILE A 596 -11.12 -14.05 -33.53
N PRO A 597 -10.14 -14.99 -33.36
CA PRO A 597 -10.28 -16.35 -33.87
C PRO A 597 -11.45 -17.14 -33.28
N ALA A 598 -11.74 -16.96 -31.97
CA ALA A 598 -12.88 -17.63 -31.33
C ALA A 598 -14.21 -17.14 -31.90
N VAL A 599 -14.39 -15.84 -32.07
CA VAL A 599 -15.60 -15.24 -32.65
C VAL A 599 -15.78 -15.67 -34.11
N ILE A 600 -14.72 -15.73 -34.91
CA ILE A 600 -14.78 -16.25 -36.29
C ILE A 600 -15.25 -17.73 -36.31
N LYS A 601 -14.76 -18.57 -35.41
CA LYS A 601 -15.21 -19.95 -35.27
C LYS A 601 -16.69 -19.99 -34.91
N TYR A 602 -17.13 -19.20 -33.96
CA TYR A 602 -18.54 -19.15 -33.53
C TYR A 602 -19.47 -18.68 -34.66
N THR A 603 -19.11 -17.63 -35.40
CA THR A 603 -19.90 -17.17 -36.56
C THR A 603 -19.96 -18.23 -37.68
N THR A 604 -18.91 -19.05 -37.85
CA THR A 604 -18.93 -20.20 -38.76
C THR A 604 -19.93 -21.26 -38.31
N VAL A 605 -20.00 -21.56 -37.01
CA VAL A 605 -21.01 -22.49 -36.44
C VAL A 605 -22.44 -21.98 -36.68
N LEU A 606 -22.68 -20.70 -36.41
CA LEU A 606 -23.99 -20.06 -36.66
C LEU A 606 -24.39 -20.14 -38.14
N ALA A 607 -23.47 -19.76 -39.05
CA ALA A 607 -23.72 -19.82 -40.48
C ALA A 607 -23.99 -21.27 -40.97
N GLY A 608 -23.27 -22.24 -40.43
CA GLY A 608 -23.47 -23.65 -40.65
C GLY A 608 -24.86 -24.12 -40.18
N SER A 609 -25.26 -23.72 -38.98
CA SER A 609 -26.61 -23.99 -38.42
C SER A 609 -27.71 -23.42 -39.30
N ILE A 610 -27.60 -22.15 -39.72
CA ILE A 610 -28.57 -21.51 -40.62
C ILE A 610 -28.77 -22.32 -41.92
N ASN A 611 -27.67 -22.73 -42.56
CA ASN A 611 -27.70 -23.47 -43.79
C ASN A 611 -28.31 -24.88 -43.61
N ALA A 612 -27.95 -25.59 -42.55
CA ALA A 612 -28.45 -26.94 -42.23
C ALA A 612 -29.98 -26.90 -41.92
N VAL A 613 -30.46 -25.92 -41.13
CA VAL A 613 -31.85 -25.81 -40.78
C VAL A 613 -32.71 -25.42 -42.02
N LYS A 614 -32.25 -24.47 -42.85
CA LYS A 614 -32.90 -24.12 -44.11
C LYS A 614 -32.97 -25.27 -45.10
N ALA A 615 -31.94 -26.13 -45.16
CA ALA A 615 -31.94 -27.29 -46.02
C ALA A 615 -32.91 -28.37 -45.55
N ALA A 616 -33.29 -28.41 -44.27
CA ALA A 616 -34.27 -29.35 -43.72
C ALA A 616 -35.73 -28.95 -44.00
N GLY A 617 -36.01 -27.69 -44.41
CA GLY A 617 -37.32 -27.18 -44.73
C GLY A 617 -37.51 -25.67 -44.45
N PRO A 618 -38.72 -25.13 -44.62
CA PRO A 618 -39.01 -23.72 -44.34
C PRO A 618 -39.14 -23.46 -42.83
N ILE A 619 -38.07 -23.64 -42.11
CA ILE A 619 -37.98 -23.48 -40.66
C ILE A 619 -37.39 -22.07 -40.36
N ASP A 620 -37.93 -21.42 -39.33
CA ASP A 620 -37.44 -20.12 -38.86
C ASP A 620 -36.03 -20.22 -38.30
N VAL A 621 -35.16 -19.32 -38.77
CA VAL A 621 -33.76 -19.19 -38.34
C VAL A 621 -33.41 -17.74 -37.88
N SER A 622 -34.46 -17.00 -37.53
CA SER A 622 -34.29 -15.58 -37.13
C SER A 622 -33.36 -15.39 -35.96
N VAL A 623 -33.37 -16.28 -34.97
CA VAL A 623 -32.47 -16.24 -33.81
C VAL A 623 -31.02 -16.41 -34.22
N GLN A 624 -30.70 -17.40 -35.06
CA GLN A 624 -29.35 -17.63 -35.54
C GLN A 624 -28.85 -16.47 -36.45
N MET A 625 -29.74 -15.90 -37.25
CA MET A 625 -29.42 -14.74 -38.09
C MET A 625 -29.12 -13.51 -37.24
N ASP A 626 -29.92 -13.18 -36.24
CA ASP A 626 -29.73 -12.07 -35.34
C ASP A 626 -28.39 -12.18 -34.57
N LEU A 627 -28.09 -13.37 -34.04
CA LEU A 627 -26.80 -13.64 -33.39
C LEU A 627 -25.60 -13.50 -34.35
N LEU A 628 -25.72 -14.01 -35.57
CA LEU A 628 -24.70 -13.93 -36.60
C LEU A 628 -24.42 -12.45 -36.99
N GLU A 629 -25.46 -11.66 -37.18
CA GLU A 629 -25.35 -10.25 -37.52
C GLU A 629 -24.70 -9.46 -36.39
N LYS A 630 -25.15 -9.64 -35.15
CA LYS A 630 -24.58 -8.97 -33.97
C LYS A 630 -23.11 -9.33 -33.74
N CYS A 631 -22.78 -10.62 -33.75
CA CYS A 631 -21.41 -11.06 -33.57
C CYS A 631 -20.49 -10.56 -34.71
N THR A 632 -20.96 -10.51 -35.96
CA THR A 632 -20.18 -10.01 -37.09
C THR A 632 -19.95 -8.48 -37.00
N ALA A 633 -20.94 -7.73 -36.56
CA ALA A 633 -20.80 -6.28 -36.34
C ALA A 633 -19.79 -6.00 -35.23
N LEU A 634 -19.93 -6.62 -34.06
CA LEU A 634 -19.01 -6.47 -32.95
C LEU A 634 -17.59 -6.96 -33.27
N LEU A 635 -17.45 -8.02 -34.07
CA LEU A 635 -16.14 -8.47 -34.57
C LEU A 635 -15.44 -7.41 -35.43
N LYS A 636 -16.20 -6.74 -36.29
CA LYS A 636 -15.68 -5.61 -37.11
C LYS A 636 -15.25 -4.45 -36.21
N ASP A 637 -16.05 -4.11 -35.19
CA ASP A 637 -15.75 -3.03 -34.25
C ASP A 637 -14.52 -3.37 -33.41
N THR A 638 -14.43 -4.61 -32.90
CA THR A 638 -13.27 -5.14 -32.19
C THR A 638 -11.98 -5.02 -33.01
N ASN A 639 -12.03 -5.46 -34.28
CA ASN A 639 -10.86 -5.37 -35.17
C ASN A 639 -10.47 -3.92 -35.47
N SER A 640 -11.45 -3.03 -35.63
CA SER A 640 -11.19 -1.59 -35.86
C SER A 640 -10.55 -0.93 -34.64
N ALA A 641 -11.07 -1.20 -33.44
CA ALA A 641 -10.54 -0.69 -32.18
C ALA A 641 -9.13 -1.26 -31.89
N MET A 642 -8.90 -2.56 -32.13
CA MET A 642 -7.58 -3.19 -31.98
C MET A 642 -6.54 -2.55 -32.92
N ASN A 643 -6.91 -2.30 -34.18
CA ASN A 643 -6.03 -1.62 -35.15
C ASN A 643 -5.73 -0.19 -34.71
N ARG A 644 -6.70 0.52 -34.13
CA ARG A 644 -6.49 1.85 -33.54
C ARG A 644 -5.52 1.76 -32.37
N LEU A 645 -5.75 0.88 -31.41
CA LEU A 645 -4.85 0.67 -30.26
C LEU A 645 -3.43 0.34 -30.72
N SER A 646 -3.27 -0.54 -31.72
CA SER A 646 -1.96 -0.88 -32.29
C SER A 646 -1.23 0.34 -32.85
N LYS A 647 -1.94 1.23 -33.54
CA LYS A 647 -1.35 2.48 -34.09
C LYS A 647 -0.94 3.43 -32.97
N VAL A 648 -1.74 3.56 -31.92
CA VAL A 648 -1.46 4.43 -30.77
C VAL A 648 -0.24 3.90 -30.01
N VAL A 649 -0.19 2.60 -29.73
CA VAL A 649 0.94 1.93 -29.07
C VAL A 649 2.24 2.04 -29.84
N ALA A 650 2.19 1.93 -31.19
CA ALA A 650 3.37 2.06 -32.05
C ALA A 650 4.05 3.43 -31.95
N LYS A 651 3.32 4.48 -31.57
CA LYS A 651 3.86 5.83 -31.39
C LYS A 651 4.52 6.04 -30.03
N VAL A 652 4.27 5.20 -29.03
CA VAL A 652 4.80 5.38 -27.65
C VAL A 652 6.33 5.55 -27.64
N PRO A 653 7.13 4.75 -28.41
CA PRO A 653 8.59 4.94 -28.44
C PRO A 653 9.07 6.25 -29.06
N GLU A 654 8.22 6.91 -29.89
CA GLU A 654 8.54 8.17 -30.55
C GLU A 654 8.32 9.39 -29.62
N ILE A 655 7.57 9.20 -28.53
CA ILE A 655 7.32 10.26 -27.54
C ILE A 655 8.50 10.33 -26.57
N PRO A 656 9.00 11.53 -26.22
CA PRO A 656 10.06 11.68 -25.23
C PRO A 656 9.75 10.96 -23.92
N GLU A 657 10.76 10.39 -23.29
CA GLU A 657 10.63 9.71 -21.98
C GLU A 657 10.20 10.68 -20.88
N GLY A 658 9.79 10.14 -19.75
CA GLY A 658 9.31 10.90 -18.62
C GLY A 658 7.85 11.35 -18.80
N ARG A 659 7.56 12.58 -18.36
CA ARG A 659 6.21 13.12 -18.28
C ARG A 659 5.42 13.07 -19.59
N GLU A 660 6.03 13.46 -20.70
CA GLU A 660 5.33 13.55 -22.00
C GLU A 660 4.81 12.18 -22.43
N ARG A 661 5.63 11.12 -22.28
CA ARG A 661 5.24 9.75 -22.59
C ARG A 661 4.14 9.25 -21.66
N ALA A 662 4.23 9.55 -20.37
CA ALA A 662 3.20 9.16 -19.40
C ALA A 662 1.86 9.85 -19.71
N VAL A 663 1.85 11.14 -20.02
CA VAL A 663 0.65 11.88 -20.45
C VAL A 663 0.05 11.27 -21.72
N TYR A 664 0.87 10.96 -22.72
CA TYR A 664 0.40 10.31 -23.95
C TYR A 664 -0.23 8.93 -23.63
N CYS A 665 0.39 8.14 -22.77
CA CYS A 665 -0.17 6.85 -22.35
C CYS A 665 -1.52 7.04 -21.66
N LYS A 666 -1.65 8.02 -20.76
CA LYS A 666 -2.91 8.32 -20.06
C LYS A 666 -4.01 8.75 -21.05
N ASP A 667 -3.72 9.72 -21.91
CA ASP A 667 -4.75 10.39 -22.71
C ASP A 667 -5.12 9.61 -23.99
N GLU A 668 -4.16 8.95 -24.63
CA GLU A 668 -4.38 8.27 -25.91
C GLU A 668 -4.44 6.75 -25.76
N VAL A 669 -3.48 6.13 -25.04
CA VAL A 669 -3.41 4.67 -24.95
C VAL A 669 -4.55 4.13 -24.10
N CYS A 670 -4.77 4.65 -22.89
CA CYS A 670 -5.85 4.20 -22.01
C CYS A 670 -7.23 4.37 -22.64
N LYS A 671 -7.45 5.46 -23.40
CA LYS A 671 -8.69 5.67 -24.14
C LYS A 671 -8.90 4.58 -25.20
N ALA A 672 -7.86 4.31 -26.01
CA ALA A 672 -7.94 3.28 -27.05
C ALA A 672 -8.10 1.86 -26.45
N MET A 673 -7.56 1.60 -25.26
CA MET A 673 -7.80 0.36 -24.52
C MET A 673 -9.27 0.20 -24.14
N THR A 674 -9.91 1.26 -23.62
CA THR A 674 -11.34 1.27 -23.29
C THR A 674 -12.21 1.02 -24.55
N GLU A 675 -11.88 1.66 -25.66
CA GLU A 675 -12.59 1.46 -26.96
C GLU A 675 -12.48 0.02 -27.46
N LEU A 676 -11.36 -0.67 -27.22
CA LEU A 676 -11.23 -2.09 -27.58
C LEU A 676 -12.00 -3.00 -26.60
N ARG A 677 -11.98 -2.68 -25.31
CA ARG A 677 -12.67 -3.49 -24.28
C ARG A 677 -14.17 -3.56 -24.53
N THR A 678 -14.80 -2.43 -24.85
CA THR A 678 -16.26 -2.35 -24.98
C THR A 678 -16.87 -3.41 -25.90
N PRO A 679 -16.51 -3.52 -27.21
CA PRO A 679 -17.10 -4.53 -28.08
C PRO A 679 -16.69 -5.96 -27.71
N VAL A 680 -15.56 -6.17 -27.05
CA VAL A 680 -15.12 -7.49 -26.60
C VAL A 680 -15.95 -7.98 -25.43
N ASP A 681 -16.22 -7.14 -24.45
CA ASP A 681 -17.06 -7.50 -23.29
C ASP A 681 -18.52 -7.80 -23.74
N GLU A 682 -19.03 -7.10 -24.79
CA GLU A 682 -20.31 -7.43 -25.41
C GLU A 682 -20.27 -8.78 -26.15
N LEU A 683 -19.19 -9.10 -26.85
CA LEU A 683 -19.02 -10.41 -27.52
C LEU A 683 -18.98 -11.56 -26.49
N GLU A 684 -18.38 -11.37 -25.32
CA GLU A 684 -18.37 -12.38 -24.26
C GLU A 684 -19.80 -12.82 -23.86
N MET A 685 -20.76 -11.88 -23.90
CA MET A 685 -22.16 -12.15 -23.56
C MET A 685 -22.94 -12.90 -24.65
N LEU A 686 -22.43 -12.93 -25.90
CA LEU A 686 -23.11 -13.51 -27.05
C LEU A 686 -22.48 -14.82 -27.53
N VAL A 687 -21.16 -14.94 -27.41
CA VAL A 687 -20.43 -16.13 -27.86
C VAL A 687 -20.68 -17.31 -26.92
N ASP A 688 -20.81 -18.50 -27.48
CA ASP A 688 -20.92 -19.74 -26.73
C ASP A 688 -19.81 -19.87 -25.67
N LYS A 689 -20.18 -20.21 -24.44
CA LYS A 689 -19.22 -20.27 -23.30
C LYS A 689 -18.07 -21.26 -23.56
N GLU A 690 -18.32 -22.39 -24.21
CA GLU A 690 -17.30 -23.38 -24.54
C GLU A 690 -16.34 -22.91 -25.64
N MET A 691 -16.78 -21.95 -26.45
CA MET A 691 -15.98 -21.35 -27.52
C MET A 691 -15.28 -20.06 -27.10
N TRP A 692 -15.69 -19.45 -25.97
CA TRP A 692 -15.03 -18.27 -25.42
C TRP A 692 -13.63 -18.65 -24.91
N PRO A 693 -12.55 -17.95 -25.30
CA PRO A 693 -11.20 -18.46 -25.16
C PRO A 693 -10.58 -18.28 -23.77
N MET A 694 -11.30 -17.76 -22.79
CA MET A 694 -10.75 -17.49 -21.47
C MET A 694 -11.82 -17.60 -20.37
N PRO A 695 -11.44 -17.87 -19.10
CA PRO A 695 -12.37 -17.83 -17.97
C PRO A 695 -13.06 -16.47 -17.82
N SER A 696 -14.37 -16.48 -17.60
CA SER A 696 -15.16 -15.29 -17.32
C SER A 696 -14.99 -14.80 -15.88
N TYR A 697 -15.53 -13.64 -15.55
CA TYR A 697 -15.56 -13.16 -14.17
C TYR A 697 -16.28 -14.13 -13.24
N GLY A 698 -17.40 -14.72 -13.69
CA GLY A 698 -18.09 -15.75 -12.93
C GLY A 698 -17.20 -16.94 -12.55
N ASP A 699 -16.38 -17.40 -13.49
CA ASP A 699 -15.44 -18.49 -13.25
C ASP A 699 -14.30 -18.10 -12.29
N LEU A 700 -13.89 -16.82 -12.28
CA LEU A 700 -12.75 -16.36 -11.49
C LEU A 700 -13.13 -16.01 -10.05
N ILE A 701 -14.28 -15.34 -9.81
CA ILE A 701 -14.58 -14.76 -8.50
C ILE A 701 -15.62 -15.57 -7.70
N PHE A 702 -16.30 -16.56 -8.29
CA PHE A 702 -17.30 -17.37 -7.59
C PHE A 702 -16.87 -18.83 -7.34
N GLU A 703 -15.85 -19.32 -7.99
CA GLU A 703 -15.44 -20.73 -7.89
C GLU A 703 -14.17 -20.99 -7.04
N VAL A 704 -13.78 -20.05 -6.18
CA VAL A 704 -12.63 -20.16 -5.28
C VAL A 704 -13.00 -20.71 -3.91
#